data_4ed955211182d3c757b4874dd59c91c9
#
_entry.id   4ed955211182d3c757b4874dd59c91c9
#
_cell.length_a   1.000
_cell.length_b   1.000
_cell.length_c   1.000
_cell.angle_alpha   90.00
_cell.angle_beta   90.00
_cell.angle_gamma   90.00
#
_symmetry.space_group_name_H-M   'P 1'
#
loop_
_entity.id
_entity.type
_entity.pdbx_description
1 polymer ?
#
loop_
_entity_poly.entity_id
_entity_poly.type
_entity_poly.pdbx_seq_one_letter_code
_entity_poly.pdbx_strand_id
1 'polypeptide(L)'
;MMRNMDDHDHSSLVEALLSGFVNKKDNVDAQYEPTLIANHDGRTMEYAIKDELQRSQDFDMSVAFVSQGALQVLKQYFLDFADNNDHQAGRIITSTFNYFNSPKAFRELLKLQRETGIQVQVWQPERSSRNDDDATAAYPYHPKGYVFHHAQGDEPLYSTYVGSSNLTINALNSNREWNLKVATTDTSGLAEQLSEEIESQISESKPLTDAWLKLYEEDFKKYAPQRPNRKPIEKTSQSQTIQPNAMQVEALMNLAQLRKQGESRAIIVSATGTGKTYLSAFDVRQVKPNRMLYIAQQEQILKKAEESFQKVLGCPKSELGLFSGGSKESDRKYVFATVQTMSRPETLAQFDADEFDYILVDEVHHAAAESYKRVIDHFQPNFMLGMTATPERTDGANIFELFGNNVAYEIRLQKALEEDMLCPFHYYGVHEYIQDAPDEKIAGKDVKVESMTDQERNELSRWLEELADPNRVRYIIDKIQIYSEAGTPVQGLVFCSRREEAKRLSDLFNQQMNQQAERPYRTKAITGENSQMERDTAVAQLENGELDYIFTVDLFNEGVDIPHVNQIVMLRQTKSSIIFTQQLGRGLRKASGKDCVVVIDFIGNYANNYLIPIALYGNTGDRDVARKNLQRETIGVSSISFDKIARESACLPRLTPPICRT
;
A
#
# COMPACT_ATOMS: atom_id res chain seq x y z
N MET A 1 10.06 14.44 63.69
CA MET A 1 11.36 14.08 63.07
C MET A 1 11.17 14.29 61.56
N MET A 2 11.39 15.50 61.07
CA MET A 2 11.48 15.76 59.65
C MET A 2 12.90 15.39 59.20
N ARG A 3 13.01 14.34 58.39
CA ARG A 3 14.25 14.04 57.69
C ARG A 3 14.49 15.11 56.63
N ASN A 4 15.69 15.64 56.56
CA ASN A 4 16.18 16.45 55.45
C ASN A 4 16.01 15.64 54.17
N MET A 5 15.06 15.95 53.33
CA MET A 5 15.04 15.58 51.94
C MET A 5 15.95 16.58 51.21
N ASP A 6 16.86 16.09 50.41
CA ASP A 6 17.79 16.89 49.68
C ASP A 6 17.06 17.88 48.73
N ASP A 7 17.57 19.11 48.62
CA ASP A 7 16.98 20.19 47.85
C ASP A 7 16.77 19.86 46.34
N HIS A 8 17.47 18.83 45.83
CA HIS A 8 17.31 18.33 44.46
C HIS A 8 16.02 17.52 44.23
N ASP A 9 15.56 16.74 45.20
CA ASP A 9 14.31 15.96 45.10
C ASP A 9 13.06 16.82 45.12
N HIS A 10 13.09 17.98 45.80
CA HIS A 10 11.95 18.90 45.84
C HIS A 10 11.74 19.64 44.52
N SER A 11 12.77 19.89 43.73
CA SER A 11 12.63 20.62 42.46
C SER A 11 11.94 19.76 41.39
N SER A 12 12.29 18.49 41.26
CA SER A 12 11.70 17.57 40.27
C SER A 12 10.23 17.24 40.58
N LEU A 13 9.89 17.05 41.85
CA LEU A 13 8.50 16.83 42.26
C LEU A 13 7.61 18.07 42.06
N VAL A 14 8.14 19.27 42.36
CA VAL A 14 7.42 20.53 42.18
C VAL A 14 7.26 20.81 40.64
N GLU A 15 8.26 20.59 39.85
CA GLU A 15 8.16 20.69 38.39
C GLU A 15 7.18 19.69 37.80
N ALA A 16 7.18 18.43 38.20
CA ALA A 16 6.23 17.43 37.78
C ALA A 16 4.78 17.78 38.16
N LEU A 17 4.57 18.29 39.36
CA LEU A 17 3.24 18.76 39.85
C LEU A 17 2.80 20.02 39.11
N LEU A 18 3.67 20.97 38.88
CA LEU A 18 3.36 22.23 38.17
C LEU A 18 3.13 21.99 36.68
N SER A 19 3.93 21.17 36.03
CA SER A 19 3.81 20.87 34.61
C SER A 19 2.62 19.96 34.30
N GLY A 20 2.38 18.93 35.11
CA GLY A 20 1.38 17.92 34.85
C GLY A 20 -0.06 18.34 35.11
N PHE A 21 -0.32 19.16 36.16
CA PHE A 21 -1.67 19.40 36.65
C PHE A 21 -2.06 20.88 36.79
N VAL A 22 -1.14 21.83 36.76
CA VAL A 22 -1.47 23.19 37.21
C VAL A 22 -1.19 24.28 36.14
N ASN A 23 -0.09 24.26 35.40
CA ASN A 23 0.21 25.36 34.49
C ASN A 23 1.14 24.97 33.34
N LYS A 24 0.63 25.04 32.10
CA LYS A 24 1.40 24.75 30.89
C LYS A 24 2.57 25.72 30.64
N LYS A 25 2.53 26.94 31.18
CA LYS A 25 3.54 27.97 30.92
C LYS A 25 4.87 27.72 31.63
N ASP A 26 4.84 26.93 32.68
CA ASP A 26 6.01 26.66 33.52
C ASP A 26 6.61 25.27 33.25
N ASN A 27 6.16 24.57 32.20
CA ASN A 27 6.63 23.26 31.84
C ASN A 27 7.96 23.36 31.09
N VAL A 28 9.01 22.87 31.70
CA VAL A 28 10.39 22.81 31.12
C VAL A 28 10.62 21.47 30.43
N ASP A 29 9.87 20.41 30.75
CA ASP A 29 10.07 19.07 30.19
C ASP A 29 8.74 18.46 29.71
N ALA A 30 8.51 18.51 28.40
CA ALA A 30 7.29 18.04 27.73
C ALA A 30 7.03 16.52 27.87
N GLN A 31 8.04 15.72 28.27
CA GLN A 31 7.88 14.26 28.40
C GLN A 31 6.96 13.86 29.56
N TYR A 32 6.92 14.64 30.63
CA TYR A 32 6.05 14.39 31.81
C TYR A 32 4.66 15.02 31.68
N GLU A 33 4.40 15.81 30.62
CA GLU A 33 3.09 16.44 30.41
C GLU A 33 2.02 15.39 30.11
N PRO A 34 0.97 15.24 30.94
CA PRO A 34 -0.16 14.41 30.60
C PRO A 34 -0.81 14.88 29.30
N THR A 35 -0.95 13.96 28.34
CA THR A 35 -1.41 14.32 27.00
C THR A 35 -2.60 13.45 26.59
N LEU A 36 -3.67 14.10 26.11
CA LEU A 36 -4.80 13.42 25.51
C LEU A 36 -4.54 13.20 24.00
N ILE A 37 -4.64 11.95 23.58
CA ILE A 37 -4.57 11.56 22.17
C ILE A 37 -5.97 11.14 21.72
N ALA A 38 -6.50 11.81 20.68
CA ALA A 38 -7.88 11.64 20.22
C ALA A 38 -7.98 11.34 18.72
N ASN A 39 -6.91 10.90 18.07
CA ASN A 39 -6.83 10.58 16.65
C ASN A 39 -7.32 11.70 15.72
N HIS A 40 -6.91 12.92 15.97
CA HIS A 40 -7.16 14.06 15.08
C HIS A 40 -5.97 15.04 15.07
N ASP A 41 -5.91 15.90 14.07
CA ASP A 41 -4.89 16.96 13.90
C ASP A 41 -3.44 16.41 13.92
N GLY A 42 -3.24 15.18 13.37
CA GLY A 42 -1.93 14.55 13.29
C GLY A 42 -1.46 13.89 14.60
N ARG A 43 -2.27 13.93 15.67
CA ARG A 43 -1.99 13.25 16.94
C ARG A 43 -2.78 11.96 17.02
N THR A 44 -2.23 10.88 16.47
CA THR A 44 -2.85 9.56 16.49
C THR A 44 -2.17 8.64 17.49
N MET A 45 -2.90 7.63 17.95
CA MET A 45 -2.32 6.59 18.80
C MET A 45 -1.26 5.78 18.04
N GLU A 46 -1.43 5.62 16.73
CA GLU A 46 -0.43 5.02 15.84
C GLU A 46 0.90 5.77 15.92
N TYR A 47 0.87 7.09 15.74
CA TYR A 47 2.08 7.94 15.83
C TYR A 47 2.73 7.81 17.21
N ALA A 48 1.94 7.85 18.27
CA ALA A 48 2.45 7.72 19.63
C ALA A 48 3.17 6.39 19.87
N ILE A 49 2.57 5.27 19.45
CA ILE A 49 3.20 3.95 19.57
C ILE A 49 4.50 3.87 18.76
N LYS A 50 4.51 4.39 17.53
CA LYS A 50 5.71 4.43 16.70
C LYS A 50 6.85 5.21 17.33
N ASP A 51 6.55 6.39 17.87
CA ASP A 51 7.52 7.26 18.54
C ASP A 51 8.07 6.60 19.81
N GLU A 52 7.22 5.94 20.60
CA GLU A 52 7.63 5.23 21.82
C GLU A 52 8.50 4.01 21.49
N LEU A 53 8.13 3.17 20.51
CA LEU A 53 8.92 2.01 20.09
C LEU A 53 10.34 2.38 19.61
N GLN A 54 10.53 3.56 19.03
CA GLN A 54 11.86 4.03 18.61
C GLN A 54 12.77 4.41 19.75
N ARG A 55 12.22 4.71 20.94
CA ARG A 55 12.95 5.26 22.08
C ARG A 55 12.99 4.36 23.29
N SER A 56 12.06 3.41 23.38
CA SER A 56 11.94 2.52 24.53
C SER A 56 12.94 1.36 24.49
N GLN A 57 13.28 0.87 25.66
CA GLN A 57 14.10 -0.33 25.85
C GLN A 57 13.24 -1.59 26.07
N ASP A 58 12.03 -1.42 26.60
CA ASP A 58 11.07 -2.48 26.79
C ASP A 58 9.66 -1.94 26.67
N PHE A 59 8.65 -2.82 26.49
CA PHE A 59 7.26 -2.43 26.51
C PHE A 59 6.32 -3.57 26.91
N ASP A 60 5.18 -3.19 27.44
CA ASP A 60 4.03 -4.05 27.71
C ASP A 60 2.79 -3.50 27.02
N MET A 61 2.16 -4.28 26.15
CA MET A 61 0.89 -3.94 25.51
C MET A 61 -0.18 -4.93 25.94
N SER A 62 -1.11 -4.46 26.78
CA SER A 62 -2.29 -5.23 27.22
C SER A 62 -3.50 -4.75 26.44
N VAL A 63 -3.94 -5.54 25.45
CA VAL A 63 -4.97 -5.12 24.49
C VAL A 63 -5.95 -6.25 24.17
N ALA A 64 -7.24 -5.97 24.28
CA ALA A 64 -8.27 -6.96 24.04
C ALA A 64 -8.30 -7.45 22.59
N PHE A 65 -8.15 -6.53 21.63
CA PHE A 65 -8.29 -6.82 20.22
C PHE A 65 -7.07 -6.38 19.43
N VAL A 66 -6.62 -7.28 18.53
CA VAL A 66 -5.50 -7.08 17.62
C VAL A 66 -5.96 -7.37 16.21
N SER A 67 -5.64 -6.49 15.27
CA SER A 67 -5.87 -6.72 13.85
C SER A 67 -4.57 -6.93 13.08
N GLN A 68 -4.62 -7.77 12.06
CA GLN A 68 -3.49 -7.98 11.16
C GLN A 68 -2.99 -6.68 10.55
N GLY A 69 -3.91 -5.78 10.13
CA GLY A 69 -3.53 -4.48 9.56
C GLY A 69 -2.76 -3.58 10.54
N ALA A 70 -3.10 -3.57 11.84
CA ALA A 70 -2.34 -2.81 12.83
C ALA A 70 -0.92 -3.35 13.00
N LEU A 71 -0.76 -4.68 13.01
CA LEU A 71 0.55 -5.32 13.08
C LEU A 71 1.38 -5.02 11.83
N GLN A 72 0.78 -4.99 10.65
CA GLN A 72 1.47 -4.60 9.41
C GLN A 72 1.95 -3.14 9.44
N VAL A 73 1.12 -2.21 9.91
CA VAL A 73 1.48 -0.79 10.05
C VAL A 73 2.65 -0.57 11.02
N LEU A 74 2.70 -1.35 12.11
CA LEU A 74 3.72 -1.24 13.14
C LEU A 74 4.91 -2.19 12.93
N LYS A 75 4.86 -3.09 11.94
CA LYS A 75 5.85 -4.17 11.75
C LYS A 75 7.27 -3.66 11.73
N GLN A 76 7.58 -2.64 10.93
CA GLN A 76 8.95 -2.12 10.86
C GLN A 76 9.44 -1.56 12.19
N TYR A 77 8.54 -0.93 12.95
CA TYR A 77 8.87 -0.38 14.27
C TYR A 77 9.14 -1.45 15.31
N PHE A 78 8.42 -2.57 15.27
CA PHE A 78 8.71 -3.74 16.10
C PHE A 78 10.03 -4.41 15.71
N LEU A 79 10.37 -4.48 14.41
CA LEU A 79 11.66 -4.99 13.94
C LEU A 79 12.80 -4.07 14.41
N ASP A 80 12.69 -2.76 14.17
CA ASP A 80 13.68 -1.77 14.60
C ASP A 80 13.85 -1.78 16.14
N PHE A 81 12.75 -1.93 16.89
CA PHE A 81 12.78 -2.06 18.35
C PHE A 81 13.54 -3.32 18.78
N ALA A 82 13.27 -4.46 18.16
CA ALA A 82 13.95 -5.72 18.48
C ALA A 82 15.45 -5.64 18.18
N ASP A 83 15.83 -5.09 17.03
CA ASP A 83 17.23 -4.90 16.64
C ASP A 83 17.98 -3.98 17.62
N ASN A 84 17.30 -2.96 18.16
CA ASN A 84 17.88 -2.05 19.14
C ASN A 84 18.00 -2.65 20.55
N ASN A 85 17.26 -3.72 20.88
CA ASN A 85 17.16 -4.32 22.20
C ASN A 85 17.55 -5.82 22.23
N ASP A 86 18.44 -6.24 21.32
CA ASP A 86 19.00 -7.60 21.23
C ASP A 86 17.97 -8.73 21.18
N HIS A 87 16.78 -8.48 20.64
CA HIS A 87 15.64 -9.41 20.51
C HIS A 87 15.19 -10.06 21.84
N GLN A 88 15.28 -9.34 22.96
CA GLN A 88 14.96 -9.88 24.29
C GLN A 88 13.87 -9.09 25.05
N ALA A 89 13.30 -8.06 24.43
CA ALA A 89 12.37 -7.15 25.08
C ALA A 89 11.00 -7.13 24.38
N GLY A 90 9.98 -6.66 25.08
CA GLY A 90 8.63 -6.43 24.60
C GLY A 90 7.67 -7.61 24.83
N ARG A 91 6.50 -7.27 25.37
CA ARG A 91 5.42 -8.23 25.61
C ARG A 91 4.08 -7.72 25.10
N ILE A 92 3.30 -8.60 24.48
CA ILE A 92 1.92 -8.31 24.03
C ILE A 92 0.99 -9.33 24.66
N ILE A 93 -0.01 -8.84 25.41
CA ILE A 93 -1.05 -9.66 26.04
C ILE A 93 -2.36 -9.36 25.32
N THR A 94 -3.04 -10.40 24.84
CA THR A 94 -4.34 -10.29 24.17
C THR A 94 -5.26 -11.44 24.55
N SER A 95 -6.45 -11.55 23.95
CA SER A 95 -7.44 -12.56 24.34
C SER A 95 -8.14 -13.21 23.14
N THR A 96 -8.91 -14.25 23.46
CA THR A 96 -9.83 -14.92 22.52
C THR A 96 -11.27 -14.41 22.66
N PHE A 97 -11.50 -13.37 23.43
CA PHE A 97 -12.85 -12.89 23.79
C PHE A 97 -13.74 -12.68 22.56
N ASN A 98 -14.88 -13.36 22.56
CA ASN A 98 -15.89 -13.31 21.48
C ASN A 98 -15.33 -13.57 20.06
N TYR A 99 -14.19 -14.23 19.92
CA TYR A 99 -13.54 -14.47 18.64
C TYR A 99 -13.30 -13.19 17.81
N PHE A 100 -13.10 -12.04 18.47
CA PHE A 100 -12.79 -10.79 17.78
C PHE A 100 -11.42 -10.83 17.10
N ASN A 101 -10.46 -11.50 17.72
CA ASN A 101 -9.13 -11.71 17.13
C ASN A 101 -9.21 -12.86 16.13
N SER A 102 -8.95 -12.57 14.86
CA SER A 102 -8.98 -13.59 13.81
C SER A 102 -7.77 -14.51 13.88
N PRO A 103 -7.87 -15.75 13.37
CA PRO A 103 -6.70 -16.63 13.22
C PRO A 103 -5.56 -15.98 12.42
N LYS A 104 -5.86 -15.13 11.44
CA LYS A 104 -4.85 -14.36 10.70
C LYS A 104 -4.08 -13.40 11.62
N ALA A 105 -4.74 -12.72 12.55
CA ALA A 105 -4.08 -11.85 13.51
C ALA A 105 -3.13 -12.62 14.43
N PHE A 106 -3.54 -13.80 14.92
CA PHE A 106 -2.67 -14.66 15.72
C PHE A 106 -1.51 -15.25 14.92
N ARG A 107 -1.70 -15.59 13.65
CA ARG A 107 -0.57 -15.99 12.79
C ARG A 107 0.44 -14.87 12.61
N GLU A 108 -0.03 -13.65 12.44
CA GLU A 108 0.85 -12.48 12.32
C GLU A 108 1.59 -12.18 13.63
N LEU A 109 0.92 -12.30 14.79
CA LEU A 109 1.55 -12.20 16.11
C LEU A 109 2.61 -13.30 16.32
N LEU A 110 2.30 -14.55 15.94
CA LEU A 110 3.25 -15.66 16.05
C LEU A 110 4.46 -15.46 15.15
N LYS A 111 4.26 -14.92 13.97
CA LYS A 111 5.32 -14.54 13.06
C LYS A 111 6.16 -13.41 13.63
N LEU A 112 5.55 -12.36 14.14
CA LEU A 112 6.23 -11.25 14.81
C LEU A 112 7.09 -11.75 15.96
N GLN A 113 6.56 -12.62 16.83
CA GLN A 113 7.30 -13.23 17.94
C GLN A 113 8.56 -13.96 17.48
N ARG A 114 8.51 -14.71 16.36
CA ARG A 114 9.65 -15.43 15.81
C ARG A 114 10.73 -14.50 15.25
N GLU A 115 10.31 -13.41 14.64
CA GLU A 115 11.21 -12.46 13.97
C GLU A 115 11.86 -11.48 14.94
N THR A 116 11.18 -11.16 16.04
CA THR A 116 11.58 -10.08 16.96
C THR A 116 11.93 -10.54 18.37
N GLY A 117 11.57 -11.76 18.75
CA GLY A 117 11.68 -12.21 20.15
C GLY A 117 10.62 -11.62 21.10
N ILE A 118 9.76 -10.70 20.64
CA ILE A 118 8.64 -10.14 21.42
C ILE A 118 7.76 -11.29 21.90
N GLN A 119 7.46 -11.33 23.19
CA GLN A 119 6.63 -12.38 23.79
C GLN A 119 5.16 -12.08 23.60
N VAL A 120 4.41 -13.04 23.10
CA VAL A 120 2.96 -12.92 22.96
C VAL A 120 2.25 -13.89 23.91
N GLN A 121 1.40 -13.33 24.76
CA GLN A 121 0.61 -14.05 25.73
C GLN A 121 -0.88 -13.93 25.40
N VAL A 122 -1.60 -15.03 25.56
CA VAL A 122 -3.06 -15.06 25.33
C VAL A 122 -3.75 -15.33 26.64
N TRP A 123 -4.46 -14.34 27.15
CA TRP A 123 -5.18 -14.42 28.41
C TRP A 123 -6.26 -15.52 28.35
N GLN A 124 -6.08 -16.54 29.17
CA GLN A 124 -6.95 -17.70 29.32
C GLN A 124 -6.86 -18.22 30.75
N PRO A 125 -7.60 -17.64 31.70
CA PRO A 125 -7.58 -18.07 33.08
C PRO A 125 -8.05 -19.53 33.19
N GLU A 126 -7.43 -20.31 34.08
CA GLU A 126 -7.86 -21.66 34.33
C GLU A 126 -9.30 -21.67 34.86
N ARG A 127 -10.15 -22.48 34.23
CA ARG A 127 -11.52 -22.65 34.68
C ARG A 127 -11.53 -23.26 36.08
N SER A 128 -11.94 -22.49 37.07
CA SER A 128 -12.31 -23.08 38.36
C SER A 128 -13.42 -24.10 38.10
N SER A 129 -13.21 -25.33 38.56
CA SER A 129 -14.11 -26.46 38.40
C SER A 129 -15.43 -26.24 39.17
N ARG A 130 -16.27 -25.35 38.68
CA ARG A 130 -17.68 -25.26 39.08
C ARG A 130 -18.53 -25.80 37.94
N ASN A 131 -19.37 -26.76 38.31
CA ASN A 131 -20.40 -27.39 37.48
C ASN A 131 -21.39 -26.35 36.96
N ASP A 132 -21.03 -25.64 35.89
CA ASP A 132 -21.97 -24.80 35.16
C ASP A 132 -21.92 -25.21 33.71
N ASP A 133 -23.05 -25.70 33.20
CA ASP A 133 -23.31 -26.05 31.82
C ASP A 133 -23.19 -24.85 30.83
N ASP A 134 -22.74 -23.71 31.32
CA ASP A 134 -22.56 -22.49 30.54
C ASP A 134 -21.09 -22.36 30.07
N ALA A 135 -20.75 -23.19 29.08
CA ALA A 135 -19.40 -23.25 28.49
C ALA A 135 -18.97 -21.96 27.77
N THR A 136 -19.78 -20.91 27.79
CA THR A 136 -19.59 -19.67 27.03
C THR A 136 -19.28 -18.43 27.89
N ALA A 137 -19.26 -18.53 29.21
CA ALA A 137 -18.85 -17.41 30.07
C ALA A 137 -17.32 -17.26 30.11
N ALA A 138 -16.72 -16.91 28.98
CA ALA A 138 -15.38 -16.38 28.96
C ALA A 138 -15.40 -15.02 29.69
N TYR A 139 -14.63 -14.89 30.75
CA TYR A 139 -14.48 -13.60 31.45
C TYR A 139 -14.08 -12.53 30.42
N PRO A 140 -14.77 -11.38 30.42
CA PRO A 140 -14.48 -10.35 29.41
C PRO A 140 -13.10 -9.74 29.69
N TYR A 141 -12.15 -10.00 28.81
CA TYR A 141 -10.85 -9.34 28.81
C TYR A 141 -10.92 -8.12 27.88
N HIS A 142 -10.82 -6.91 28.46
CA HIS A 142 -11.03 -5.69 27.67
C HIS A 142 -10.07 -4.54 28.01
N PRO A 143 -8.82 -4.80 28.45
CA PRO A 143 -7.85 -3.73 28.66
C PRO A 143 -7.41 -3.08 27.36
N LYS A 144 -6.89 -1.87 27.45
CA LYS A 144 -6.25 -1.10 26.39
C LYS A 144 -5.19 -0.23 27.05
N GLY A 145 -4.12 -0.89 27.43
CA GLY A 145 -2.97 -0.30 28.09
C GLY A 145 -1.70 -0.53 27.28
N TYR A 146 -0.89 0.51 27.17
CA TYR A 146 0.40 0.48 26.51
C TYR A 146 1.41 1.12 27.44
N VAL A 147 2.41 0.38 27.88
CA VAL A 147 3.45 0.82 28.79
C VAL A 147 4.80 0.70 28.10
N PHE A 148 5.54 1.78 28.04
CA PHE A 148 6.86 1.82 27.39
C PHE A 148 7.90 2.21 28.44
N HIS A 149 9.01 1.48 28.50
CA HIS A 149 10.07 1.67 29.46
C HIS A 149 11.27 2.34 28.78
N HIS A 150 11.71 3.46 29.34
CA HIS A 150 12.83 4.24 28.84
C HIS A 150 13.96 4.29 29.86
N ALA A 151 15.21 4.18 29.41
CA ALA A 151 16.36 4.54 30.24
C ALA A 151 16.59 6.04 30.12
N GLN A 152 16.51 6.75 31.24
CA GLN A 152 16.81 8.17 31.31
C GLN A 152 17.78 8.44 32.48
N GLY A 153 19.08 8.52 32.15
CA GLY A 153 20.11 8.66 33.15
C GLY A 153 20.10 7.51 34.16
N ASP A 154 20.03 7.83 35.45
CA ASP A 154 20.00 6.86 36.54
C ASP A 154 18.56 6.45 36.94
N GLU A 155 17.51 7.09 36.39
CA GLU A 155 16.11 6.80 36.71
C GLU A 155 15.35 6.31 35.49
N PRO A 156 14.77 5.07 35.52
CA PRO A 156 13.89 4.59 34.47
C PRO A 156 12.57 5.39 34.42
N LEU A 157 12.12 5.71 33.20
CA LEU A 157 10.87 6.40 32.92
C LEU A 157 9.87 5.48 32.24
N TYR A 158 8.64 5.47 32.72
CA TYR A 158 7.52 4.75 32.12
C TYR A 158 6.58 5.72 31.41
N SER A 159 6.42 5.57 30.10
CA SER A 159 5.35 6.24 29.34
C SER A 159 4.16 5.29 29.22
N THR A 160 3.04 5.63 29.86
CA THR A 160 1.85 4.79 29.90
C THR A 160 0.68 5.45 29.17
N TYR A 161 0.03 4.70 28.28
CA TYR A 161 -1.18 5.11 27.59
C TYR A 161 -2.33 4.22 28.01
N VAL A 162 -3.39 4.80 28.57
CA VAL A 162 -4.61 4.10 28.95
C VAL A 162 -5.80 4.79 28.32
N GLY A 163 -6.67 4.01 27.67
CA GLY A 163 -7.82 4.61 27.00
C GLY A 163 -8.74 3.62 26.31
N SER A 164 -9.25 4.01 25.15
CA SER A 164 -10.22 3.22 24.38
C SER A 164 -9.61 2.49 23.17
N SER A 165 -8.37 2.79 22.77
CA SER A 165 -7.76 2.24 21.56
C SER A 165 -7.29 0.80 21.75
N ASN A 166 -7.89 -0.12 21.00
CA ASN A 166 -7.33 -1.45 20.77
C ASN A 166 -6.17 -1.40 19.74
N LEU A 167 -5.39 -2.47 19.64
CA LEU A 167 -4.35 -2.63 18.63
C LEU A 167 -4.98 -3.01 17.27
N THR A 168 -5.87 -2.14 16.79
CA THR A 168 -6.57 -2.28 15.51
C THR A 168 -6.39 -1.02 14.68
N ILE A 169 -6.28 -1.17 13.35
CA ILE A 169 -5.91 -0.06 12.48
C ILE A 169 -6.83 1.16 12.63
N ASN A 170 -8.14 0.92 12.75
CA ASN A 170 -9.10 2.01 12.91
C ASN A 170 -9.00 2.69 14.28
N ALA A 171 -8.77 1.93 15.35
CA ALA A 171 -8.62 2.49 16.69
C ALA A 171 -7.30 3.26 16.86
N LEU A 172 -6.26 2.87 16.12
CA LEU A 172 -4.97 3.57 16.17
C LEU A 172 -4.96 4.87 15.36
N ASN A 173 -5.78 4.99 14.31
CA ASN A 173 -5.63 6.06 13.33
C ASN A 173 -6.93 6.86 13.06
N SER A 174 -8.06 6.21 12.75
CA SER A 174 -9.23 6.86 12.17
C SER A 174 -10.41 7.05 13.12
N ASN A 175 -10.60 6.13 14.09
CA ASN A 175 -11.68 6.27 15.06
C ASN A 175 -11.40 7.42 16.02
N ARG A 176 -12.45 8.10 16.48
CA ARG A 176 -12.35 9.01 17.61
C ARG A 176 -12.19 8.18 18.90
N GLU A 177 -10.96 8.12 19.38
CA GLU A 177 -10.57 7.39 20.58
C GLU A 177 -10.00 8.38 21.61
N TRP A 178 -10.10 8.06 22.88
CA TRP A 178 -9.48 8.85 23.94
C TRP A 178 -8.44 8.00 24.64
N ASN A 179 -7.18 8.42 24.56
CA ASN A 179 -6.07 7.79 25.24
C ASN A 179 -5.31 8.86 26.03
N LEU A 180 -5.15 8.63 27.33
CA LEU A 180 -4.39 9.51 28.20
C LEU A 180 -2.96 8.97 28.32
N LYS A 181 -1.98 9.78 27.94
CA LYS A 181 -0.57 9.55 28.26
C LYS A 181 -0.26 10.06 29.63
N VAL A 182 0.40 9.25 30.47
CA VAL A 182 0.99 9.61 31.75
C VAL A 182 2.42 9.08 31.79
N ALA A 183 3.35 9.91 32.22
CA ALA A 183 4.73 9.49 32.45
C ALA A 183 4.99 9.36 33.95
N THR A 184 5.70 8.30 34.34
CA THR A 184 6.05 8.04 35.74
C THR A 184 7.47 7.50 35.86
N THR A 185 8.09 7.67 37.03
CA THR A 185 9.35 6.99 37.37
C THR A 185 9.07 5.58 37.89
N ASP A 186 10.05 4.70 37.84
CA ASP A 186 9.97 3.32 38.33
C ASP A 186 9.64 3.20 39.83
N THR A 187 10.01 4.20 40.60
CA THR A 187 9.75 4.28 42.06
C THR A 187 8.36 4.81 42.41
N SER A 188 7.53 5.12 41.39
CA SER A 188 6.18 5.64 41.62
C SER A 188 5.18 4.52 41.98
N GLY A 189 4.20 4.81 42.83
CA GLY A 189 3.15 3.86 43.15
C GLY A 189 2.29 3.45 41.95
N LEU A 190 2.28 4.25 40.86
CA LEU A 190 1.61 3.87 39.59
C LEU A 190 2.41 2.84 38.82
N ALA A 191 3.74 2.97 38.77
CA ALA A 191 4.60 1.99 38.11
C ALA A 191 4.51 0.62 38.78
N GLU A 192 4.47 0.59 40.13
CA GLU A 192 4.29 -0.63 40.89
C GLU A 192 2.94 -1.30 40.58
N GLN A 193 1.83 -0.55 40.58
CA GLN A 193 0.49 -1.07 40.25
C GLN A 193 0.40 -1.60 38.83
N LEU A 194 1.01 -0.90 37.84
CA LEU A 194 1.05 -1.36 36.46
C LEU A 194 1.82 -2.66 36.30
N SER A 195 2.98 -2.77 36.96
CA SER A 195 3.80 -3.98 36.94
C SER A 195 3.06 -5.17 37.57
N GLU A 196 2.44 -4.97 38.75
CA GLU A 196 1.65 -6.01 39.44
C GLU A 196 0.48 -6.49 38.56
N GLU A 197 -0.25 -5.56 37.93
CA GLU A 197 -1.38 -5.90 37.05
C GLU A 197 -0.92 -6.67 35.82
N ILE A 198 0.16 -6.26 35.16
CA ILE A 198 0.71 -6.93 33.97
C ILE A 198 1.20 -8.35 34.35
N GLU A 199 1.92 -8.51 35.45
CA GLU A 199 2.37 -9.83 35.91
C GLU A 199 1.20 -10.74 36.29
N SER A 200 0.14 -10.18 36.88
CA SER A 200 -1.11 -10.91 37.16
C SER A 200 -1.75 -11.42 35.86
N GLN A 201 -1.88 -10.58 34.84
CA GLN A 201 -2.40 -10.97 33.54
C GLN A 201 -1.56 -12.05 32.86
N ILE A 202 -0.22 -11.95 32.94
CA ILE A 202 0.68 -12.94 32.39
C ILE A 202 0.53 -14.29 33.11
N SER A 203 0.41 -14.28 34.43
CA SER A 203 0.22 -15.50 35.21
C SER A 203 -1.06 -16.27 34.86
N GLU A 204 -2.10 -15.58 34.37
CA GLU A 204 -3.36 -16.12 33.89
C GLU A 204 -3.39 -16.37 32.37
N SER A 205 -2.26 -16.15 31.68
CA SER A 205 -2.15 -16.24 30.23
C SER A 205 -1.43 -17.52 29.81
N LYS A 206 -1.57 -17.86 28.53
CA LYS A 206 -0.81 -18.93 27.85
C LYS A 206 0.04 -18.33 26.76
N PRO A 207 1.29 -18.83 26.58
CA PRO A 207 2.12 -18.37 25.49
C PRO A 207 1.52 -18.75 24.13
N LEU A 208 1.58 -17.83 23.17
CA LEU A 208 1.18 -18.11 21.80
C LEU A 208 2.16 -19.08 21.13
N THR A 209 1.67 -20.24 20.70
CA THR A 209 2.46 -21.28 20.04
C THR A 209 1.71 -21.82 18.81
N ASP A 210 2.40 -22.54 17.91
CA ASP A 210 1.77 -23.21 16.77
C ASP A 210 0.67 -24.19 17.20
N ALA A 211 0.95 -24.93 18.26
CA ALA A 211 -0.03 -25.88 18.80
C ALA A 211 -1.28 -25.18 19.33
N TRP A 212 -1.09 -24.07 20.08
CA TRP A 212 -2.20 -23.26 20.58
C TRP A 212 -3.00 -22.68 19.40
N LEU A 213 -2.33 -22.12 18.41
CA LEU A 213 -2.98 -21.49 17.24
C LEU A 213 -3.81 -22.50 16.46
N LYS A 214 -3.31 -23.71 16.25
CA LYS A 214 -4.04 -24.78 15.55
C LYS A 214 -5.35 -25.12 16.26
N LEU A 215 -5.34 -25.24 17.57
CA LEU A 215 -6.57 -25.48 18.38
C LEU A 215 -7.52 -24.30 18.25
N TYR A 216 -7.01 -23.07 18.35
CA TYR A 216 -7.83 -21.87 18.20
C TYR A 216 -8.49 -21.76 16.81
N GLU A 217 -7.82 -22.16 15.76
CA GLU A 217 -8.38 -22.17 14.40
C GLU A 217 -9.55 -23.14 14.25
N GLU A 218 -9.48 -24.30 14.91
CA GLU A 218 -10.58 -25.29 14.96
C GLU A 218 -11.77 -24.70 15.73
N ASP A 219 -11.54 -24.12 16.89
CA ASP A 219 -12.57 -23.48 17.72
C ASP A 219 -13.19 -22.27 17.00
N PHE A 220 -12.37 -21.45 16.36
CA PHE A 220 -12.83 -20.30 15.58
C PHE A 220 -13.78 -20.72 14.45
N LYS A 221 -13.45 -21.77 13.69
CA LYS A 221 -14.32 -22.29 12.63
C LYS A 221 -15.65 -22.79 13.17
N LYS A 222 -15.66 -23.33 14.39
CA LYS A 222 -16.84 -23.94 15.00
C LYS A 222 -17.74 -22.96 15.75
N TYR A 223 -17.16 -22.00 16.44
CA TYR A 223 -17.87 -21.16 17.40
C TYR A 223 -17.85 -19.66 17.08
N ALA A 224 -16.96 -19.19 16.20
CA ALA A 224 -16.96 -17.77 15.88
C ALA A 224 -18.31 -17.33 15.30
N PRO A 225 -18.89 -16.23 15.77
CA PRO A 225 -20.12 -15.69 15.21
C PRO A 225 -19.92 -15.50 13.71
N GLN A 226 -20.72 -16.17 12.91
CA GLN A 226 -20.73 -15.90 11.48
C GLN A 226 -21.11 -14.42 11.33
N ARG A 227 -20.12 -13.55 11.18
CA ARG A 227 -20.39 -12.18 10.74
C ARG A 227 -21.22 -12.35 9.48
N PRO A 228 -22.40 -11.71 9.36
CA PRO A 228 -23.09 -11.75 8.10
C PRO A 228 -22.06 -11.31 7.08
N ASN A 229 -21.58 -12.25 6.28
CA ASN A 229 -20.88 -11.91 5.08
C ASN A 229 -21.73 -10.79 4.52
N ARG A 230 -21.16 -9.60 4.28
CA ARG A 230 -21.66 -8.76 3.19
C ARG A 230 -21.57 -9.71 2.01
N LYS A 231 -22.65 -10.47 1.80
CA LYS A 231 -22.79 -11.36 0.66
C LYS A 231 -22.37 -10.49 -0.50
N PRO A 232 -21.39 -10.90 -1.32
CA PRO A 232 -21.35 -10.38 -2.65
C PRO A 232 -22.79 -10.55 -3.09
N ILE A 233 -23.47 -9.46 -3.42
CA ILE A 233 -24.84 -9.48 -3.88
C ILE A 233 -24.90 -10.67 -4.83
N GLU A 234 -25.53 -11.77 -4.39
CA GLU A 234 -25.69 -12.94 -5.24
C GLU A 234 -26.29 -12.37 -6.50
N LYS A 235 -25.57 -12.50 -7.59
CA LYS A 235 -26.08 -12.18 -8.91
C LYS A 235 -27.24 -13.14 -9.15
N THR A 236 -28.39 -12.79 -8.60
CA THR A 236 -29.63 -13.32 -9.12
C THR A 236 -29.61 -12.93 -10.59
N SER A 237 -29.74 -13.92 -11.43
CA SER A 237 -29.73 -13.88 -12.89
C SER A 237 -30.94 -13.12 -13.48
N GLN A 238 -31.11 -11.89 -13.02
CA GLN A 238 -31.89 -10.88 -13.68
C GLN A 238 -30.92 -9.77 -14.11
N SER A 239 -30.96 -9.33 -15.33
CA SER A 239 -30.14 -8.30 -15.96
C SER A 239 -30.15 -7.00 -15.15
N GLN A 240 -29.38 -6.97 -14.06
CA GLN A 240 -29.18 -5.72 -13.33
C GLN A 240 -28.25 -4.85 -14.16
N THR A 241 -28.80 -3.79 -14.71
CA THR A 241 -28.07 -2.72 -15.38
C THR A 241 -26.98 -2.24 -14.42
N ILE A 242 -25.71 -2.36 -14.81
CA ILE A 242 -24.59 -1.88 -14.01
C ILE A 242 -24.80 -0.39 -13.71
N GLN A 243 -24.73 -0.02 -12.42
CA GLN A 243 -24.94 1.36 -11.97
C GLN A 243 -23.61 2.03 -11.62
N PRO A 244 -23.49 3.34 -11.87
CA PRO A 244 -22.32 4.10 -11.46
C PRO A 244 -22.23 4.19 -9.94
N ASN A 245 -21.01 4.15 -9.39
CA ASN A 245 -20.73 4.43 -7.98
C ASN A 245 -20.83 5.95 -7.68
N ALA A 246 -20.72 6.34 -6.41
CA ALA A 246 -20.88 7.74 -5.99
C ALA A 246 -19.93 8.69 -6.74
N MET A 247 -18.65 8.33 -6.87
CA MET A 247 -17.63 9.10 -7.60
C MET A 247 -17.99 9.25 -9.08
N GLN A 248 -18.42 8.16 -9.71
CA GLN A 248 -18.79 8.16 -11.11
C GLN A 248 -20.05 9.02 -11.34
N VAL A 249 -21.01 9.03 -10.42
CA VAL A 249 -22.18 9.92 -10.47
C VAL A 249 -21.76 11.38 -10.46
N GLU A 250 -20.88 11.78 -9.55
CA GLU A 250 -20.38 13.15 -9.46
C GLU A 250 -19.65 13.57 -10.74
N ALA A 251 -18.72 12.73 -11.23
CA ALA A 251 -18.01 12.99 -12.48
C ALA A 251 -18.96 13.13 -13.68
N LEU A 252 -20.00 12.29 -13.78
CA LEU A 252 -21.00 12.35 -14.83
C LEU A 252 -21.84 13.63 -14.77
N MET A 253 -22.18 14.10 -13.56
CA MET A 253 -22.89 15.38 -13.38
C MET A 253 -22.03 16.55 -13.85
N ASN A 254 -20.75 16.56 -13.50
CA ASN A 254 -19.82 17.62 -13.91
C ASN A 254 -19.59 17.62 -15.44
N LEU A 255 -19.43 16.45 -16.07
CA LEU A 255 -19.36 16.34 -17.54
C LEU A 255 -20.62 16.87 -18.21
N ALA A 256 -21.80 16.54 -17.70
CA ALA A 256 -23.07 17.06 -18.24
C ALA A 256 -23.17 18.58 -18.08
N GLN A 257 -22.66 19.14 -16.98
CA GLN A 257 -22.65 20.59 -16.76
C GLN A 257 -21.69 21.29 -17.74
N LEU A 258 -20.47 20.80 -17.94
CA LEU A 258 -19.52 21.35 -18.89
C LEU A 258 -20.12 21.39 -20.31
N ARG A 259 -20.74 20.31 -20.76
CA ARG A 259 -21.44 20.28 -22.06
C ARG A 259 -22.57 21.30 -22.15
N LYS A 260 -23.35 21.53 -21.09
CA LYS A 260 -24.39 22.58 -21.05
C LYS A 260 -23.81 23.99 -21.14
N GLN A 261 -22.55 24.18 -20.66
CA GLN A 261 -21.82 25.44 -20.76
C GLN A 261 -21.23 25.66 -22.17
N GLY A 262 -21.36 24.69 -23.08
CA GLY A 262 -20.85 24.77 -24.45
C GLY A 262 -19.40 24.30 -24.58
N GLU A 263 -18.83 23.68 -23.53
CA GLU A 263 -17.47 23.14 -23.60
C GLU A 263 -17.44 21.89 -24.46
N SER A 264 -16.47 21.84 -25.38
CA SER A 264 -16.27 20.72 -26.30
C SER A 264 -15.22 19.71 -25.85
N ARG A 265 -14.49 20.01 -24.78
CA ARG A 265 -13.41 19.16 -24.26
C ARG A 265 -13.40 19.17 -22.75
N ALA A 266 -13.07 18.03 -22.14
CA ALA A 266 -12.85 17.90 -20.70
C ALA A 266 -11.83 16.80 -20.40
N ILE A 267 -11.24 16.86 -19.21
CA ILE A 267 -10.35 15.83 -18.69
C ILE A 267 -10.86 15.27 -17.37
N ILE A 268 -10.70 13.96 -17.18
CA ILE A 268 -10.86 13.25 -15.91
C ILE A 268 -9.48 12.79 -15.43
N VAL A 269 -9.12 13.23 -14.25
CA VAL A 269 -7.96 12.73 -13.52
C VAL A 269 -8.44 11.73 -12.47
N SER A 270 -8.11 10.46 -12.63
CA SER A 270 -8.60 9.42 -11.73
C SER A 270 -7.57 8.31 -11.55
N ALA A 271 -7.24 7.99 -10.30
CA ALA A 271 -6.26 6.96 -9.96
C ALA A 271 -6.52 5.62 -10.67
N THR A 272 -5.47 4.84 -10.89
CA THR A 272 -5.59 3.50 -11.48
C THR A 272 -6.45 2.61 -10.57
N GLY A 273 -7.37 1.84 -11.15
CA GLY A 273 -8.24 0.93 -10.38
C GLY A 273 -9.57 1.53 -9.92
N THR A 274 -9.80 2.84 -10.06
CA THR A 274 -11.05 3.52 -9.64
C THR A 274 -12.22 3.36 -10.62
N GLY A 275 -12.01 2.74 -11.79
CA GLY A 275 -13.07 2.44 -12.76
C GLY A 275 -13.27 3.50 -13.85
N LYS A 276 -12.20 4.18 -14.32
CA LYS A 276 -12.21 5.16 -15.43
C LYS A 276 -12.96 4.65 -16.67
N THR A 277 -12.67 3.43 -17.11
CA THR A 277 -13.30 2.83 -18.30
C THR A 277 -14.80 2.65 -18.14
N TYR A 278 -15.27 2.26 -16.93
CA TYR A 278 -16.70 2.19 -16.64
C TYR A 278 -17.33 3.58 -16.62
N LEU A 279 -16.64 4.56 -16.03
CA LEU A 279 -17.11 5.95 -16.02
C LEU A 279 -17.32 6.48 -17.44
N SER A 280 -16.36 6.28 -18.34
CA SER A 280 -16.48 6.71 -19.74
C SER A 280 -17.61 5.98 -20.48
N ALA A 281 -17.82 4.69 -20.21
CA ALA A 281 -18.94 3.95 -20.77
C ALA A 281 -20.30 4.45 -20.25
N PHE A 282 -20.40 4.85 -18.97
CA PHE A 282 -21.62 5.49 -18.43
C PHE A 282 -21.88 6.84 -19.07
N ASP A 283 -20.85 7.64 -19.32
CA ASP A 283 -21.01 8.93 -19.99
C ASP A 283 -21.51 8.74 -21.44
N VAL A 284 -20.92 7.80 -22.19
CA VAL A 284 -21.39 7.42 -23.54
C VAL A 284 -22.84 6.92 -23.51
N ARG A 285 -23.24 6.17 -22.49
CA ARG A 285 -24.65 5.74 -22.29
C ARG A 285 -25.61 6.91 -22.09
N GLN A 286 -25.13 7.98 -21.42
CA GLN A 286 -25.95 9.21 -21.23
C GLN A 286 -26.01 10.06 -22.49
N VAL A 287 -24.88 10.28 -23.17
CA VAL A 287 -24.75 11.14 -24.35
C VAL A 287 -25.39 10.50 -25.57
N LYS A 288 -25.29 9.18 -25.73
CA LYS A 288 -25.77 8.40 -26.86
C LYS A 288 -25.26 8.95 -28.21
N PRO A 289 -23.94 9.02 -28.40
CA PRO A 289 -23.39 9.54 -29.64
C PRO A 289 -23.81 8.69 -30.84
N ASN A 290 -23.86 9.31 -32.04
CA ASN A 290 -24.07 8.56 -33.28
C ASN A 290 -22.88 7.67 -33.57
N ARG A 291 -21.66 8.23 -33.48
CA ARG A 291 -20.40 7.47 -33.58
C ARG A 291 -19.39 7.89 -32.53
N MET A 292 -18.74 6.92 -31.93
CA MET A 292 -17.73 7.13 -30.89
C MET A 292 -16.39 6.51 -31.30
N LEU A 293 -15.29 7.23 -31.00
CA LEU A 293 -13.93 6.71 -31.11
C LEU A 293 -13.27 6.65 -29.74
N TYR A 294 -12.79 5.47 -29.34
CA TYR A 294 -11.97 5.26 -28.14
C TYR A 294 -10.52 5.03 -28.56
N ILE A 295 -9.59 5.82 -28.05
CA ILE A 295 -8.17 5.78 -28.40
C ILE A 295 -7.34 5.34 -27.20
N ALA A 296 -6.49 4.31 -27.40
CA ALA A 296 -5.49 3.88 -26.43
C ALA A 296 -4.20 3.43 -27.12
N GLN A 297 -3.14 3.20 -26.32
CA GLN A 297 -1.84 2.76 -26.88
C GLN A 297 -1.81 1.28 -27.27
N GLN A 298 -2.48 0.42 -26.49
CA GLN A 298 -2.34 -1.03 -26.61
C GLN A 298 -3.67 -1.70 -26.93
N GLU A 299 -3.63 -2.69 -27.81
CA GLU A 299 -4.83 -3.45 -28.19
C GLU A 299 -5.51 -4.16 -27.02
N GLN A 300 -4.74 -4.59 -26.00
CA GLN A 300 -5.31 -5.21 -24.80
C GLN A 300 -6.20 -4.26 -24.00
N ILE A 301 -5.80 -2.97 -23.90
CA ILE A 301 -6.61 -1.94 -23.24
C ILE A 301 -7.93 -1.78 -24.01
N LEU A 302 -7.86 -1.77 -25.33
CA LEU A 302 -9.04 -1.63 -26.19
C LEU A 302 -10.01 -2.82 -26.03
N LYS A 303 -9.51 -4.06 -26.01
CA LYS A 303 -10.36 -5.26 -25.79
C LYS A 303 -11.10 -5.21 -24.47
N LYS A 304 -10.42 -4.83 -23.39
CA LYS A 304 -11.04 -4.67 -22.06
C LYS A 304 -12.02 -3.50 -22.00
N ALA A 305 -11.69 -2.41 -22.67
CA ALA A 305 -12.59 -1.27 -22.80
C ALA A 305 -13.87 -1.67 -23.57
N GLU A 306 -13.71 -2.35 -24.69
CA GLU A 306 -14.82 -2.88 -25.49
C GLU A 306 -15.74 -3.77 -24.68
N GLU A 307 -15.21 -4.73 -23.92
CA GLU A 307 -16.00 -5.59 -23.02
C GLU A 307 -16.73 -4.80 -21.93
N SER A 308 -16.08 -3.78 -21.37
CA SER A 308 -16.68 -2.92 -20.34
C SER A 308 -17.81 -2.09 -20.91
N PHE A 309 -17.62 -1.54 -22.12
CA PHE A 309 -18.63 -0.78 -22.85
C PHE A 309 -19.83 -1.67 -23.21
N GLN A 310 -19.57 -2.89 -23.70
CA GLN A 310 -20.65 -3.83 -24.01
C GLN A 310 -21.53 -4.11 -22.77
N LYS A 311 -20.90 -4.33 -21.62
CA LYS A 311 -21.62 -4.58 -20.35
C LYS A 311 -22.44 -3.38 -19.90
N VAL A 312 -21.90 -2.15 -20.02
CA VAL A 312 -22.57 -0.92 -19.55
C VAL A 312 -23.63 -0.46 -20.50
N LEU A 313 -23.36 -0.50 -21.81
CA LEU A 313 -24.30 -0.05 -22.85
C LEU A 313 -25.42 -1.07 -23.09
N GLY A 314 -25.16 -2.36 -22.83
CA GLY A 314 -26.10 -3.44 -23.13
C GLY A 314 -26.32 -3.62 -24.62
N CYS A 315 -25.39 -3.18 -25.48
CA CYS A 315 -25.51 -3.23 -26.92
C CYS A 315 -24.97 -4.56 -27.51
N PRO A 316 -25.44 -4.95 -28.69
CA PRO A 316 -24.92 -6.14 -29.36
C PRO A 316 -23.43 -5.96 -29.76
N LYS A 317 -22.67 -7.02 -29.77
CA LYS A 317 -21.25 -7.00 -30.17
C LYS A 317 -21.02 -6.41 -31.57
N SER A 318 -22.00 -6.52 -32.45
CA SER A 318 -21.95 -5.95 -33.80
C SER A 318 -21.91 -4.42 -33.86
N GLU A 319 -22.23 -3.71 -32.79
CA GLU A 319 -22.10 -2.25 -32.72
C GLU A 319 -20.67 -1.81 -32.26
N LEU A 320 -19.88 -2.73 -31.72
CA LEU A 320 -18.53 -2.46 -31.28
C LEU A 320 -17.52 -2.99 -32.29
N GLY A 321 -16.46 -2.25 -32.52
CA GLY A 321 -15.42 -2.65 -33.48
C GLY A 321 -14.03 -2.31 -32.99
N LEU A 322 -13.10 -3.27 -33.14
CA LEU A 322 -11.70 -3.11 -32.85
C LEU A 322 -10.95 -2.66 -34.11
N PHE A 323 -10.20 -1.57 -34.00
CA PHE A 323 -9.39 -1.02 -35.10
C PHE A 323 -7.92 -0.90 -34.71
N SER A 324 -7.16 -1.94 -35.00
CA SER A 324 -5.76 -2.09 -34.62
C SER A 324 -4.93 -2.72 -35.75
N GLY A 325 -3.67 -3.06 -35.50
CA GLY A 325 -2.83 -3.75 -36.48
C GLY A 325 -3.39 -5.11 -36.93
N GLY A 326 -4.16 -5.79 -36.11
CA GLY A 326 -4.74 -7.11 -36.35
C GLY A 326 -6.24 -7.11 -36.71
N SER A 327 -6.98 -6.01 -36.51
CA SER A 327 -8.42 -5.91 -36.77
C SER A 327 -8.76 -4.58 -37.44
N LYS A 328 -9.72 -4.59 -38.37
CA LYS A 328 -10.07 -3.41 -39.20
C LYS A 328 -11.57 -3.06 -39.17
N GLU A 329 -12.21 -3.23 -38.03
CA GLU A 329 -13.65 -2.95 -37.86
C GLU A 329 -13.90 -1.49 -37.57
N SER A 330 -13.64 -0.61 -38.53
CA SER A 330 -13.78 0.85 -38.40
C SER A 330 -15.18 1.37 -38.76
N ASP A 331 -16.04 0.52 -39.29
CA ASP A 331 -17.41 0.86 -39.74
C ASP A 331 -18.47 0.79 -38.60
N ARG A 332 -18.06 0.41 -37.43
CA ARG A 332 -18.94 0.21 -36.27
C ARG A 332 -19.33 1.54 -35.60
N LYS A 333 -20.40 1.49 -34.82
CA LYS A 333 -20.90 2.65 -34.07
C LYS A 333 -19.91 3.09 -32.99
N TYR A 334 -19.32 2.13 -32.27
CA TYR A 334 -18.34 2.35 -31.21
C TYR A 334 -17.00 1.73 -31.63
N VAL A 335 -16.07 2.56 -32.09
CA VAL A 335 -14.76 2.14 -32.59
C VAL A 335 -13.71 2.27 -31.52
N PHE A 336 -12.95 1.19 -31.28
CA PHE A 336 -11.83 1.13 -30.34
C PHE A 336 -10.54 1.01 -31.13
N ALA A 337 -9.73 2.07 -31.17
CA ALA A 337 -8.56 2.16 -32.04
C ALA A 337 -7.26 2.36 -31.26
N THR A 338 -6.18 1.69 -31.71
CA THR A 338 -4.84 2.04 -31.24
C THR A 338 -4.39 3.36 -31.89
N VAL A 339 -3.76 4.23 -31.07
CA VAL A 339 -3.23 5.50 -31.58
C VAL A 339 -2.24 5.28 -32.74
N GLN A 340 -1.43 4.21 -32.69
CA GLN A 340 -0.46 3.89 -33.75
C GLN A 340 -1.14 3.55 -35.09
N THR A 341 -2.32 2.93 -35.04
CA THR A 341 -3.08 2.63 -36.28
C THR A 341 -3.80 3.88 -36.76
N MET A 342 -4.49 4.61 -35.85
CA MET A 342 -5.29 5.77 -36.20
C MET A 342 -4.41 6.95 -36.70
N SER A 343 -3.23 7.15 -36.13
CA SER A 343 -2.36 8.30 -36.45
C SER A 343 -1.63 8.21 -37.79
N ARG A 344 -1.76 7.09 -38.53
CA ARG A 344 -1.15 6.96 -39.87
C ARG A 344 -1.88 7.89 -40.84
N PRO A 345 -1.13 8.67 -41.69
CA PRO A 345 -1.76 9.60 -42.61
C PRO A 345 -2.76 8.94 -43.57
N GLU A 346 -2.43 7.74 -44.05
CA GLU A 346 -3.30 6.94 -44.92
C GLU A 346 -4.55 6.40 -44.21
N THR A 347 -4.50 6.27 -42.91
CA THR A 347 -5.65 5.86 -42.08
C THR A 347 -6.53 7.07 -41.81
N LEU A 348 -5.97 8.19 -41.33
CA LEU A 348 -6.70 9.43 -41.07
C LEU A 348 -7.44 9.93 -42.32
N ALA A 349 -6.82 9.82 -43.50
CA ALA A 349 -7.47 10.21 -44.75
C ALA A 349 -8.73 9.40 -45.15
N GLN A 350 -9.03 8.31 -44.42
CA GLN A 350 -10.25 7.52 -44.62
C GLN A 350 -11.42 8.01 -43.81
N PHE A 351 -11.24 8.97 -42.90
CA PHE A 351 -12.26 9.49 -42.01
C PHE A 351 -12.42 10.99 -42.21
N ASP A 352 -13.66 11.44 -42.27
CA ASP A 352 -13.97 12.87 -42.23
C ASP A 352 -13.67 13.46 -40.85
N ALA A 353 -13.40 14.75 -40.80
CA ALA A 353 -13.04 15.42 -39.53
C ALA A 353 -14.20 15.37 -38.49
N ASP A 354 -15.44 15.31 -38.90
CA ASP A 354 -16.65 15.22 -38.09
C ASP A 354 -17.23 13.79 -38.02
N GLU A 355 -16.48 12.79 -38.49
CA GLU A 355 -16.91 11.38 -38.52
C GLU A 355 -17.32 10.84 -37.15
N PHE A 356 -16.65 11.26 -36.10
CA PHE A 356 -16.94 10.87 -34.72
C PHE A 356 -17.42 12.06 -33.92
N ASP A 357 -18.64 12.00 -33.45
CA ASP A 357 -19.23 13.06 -32.60
C ASP A 357 -18.78 12.98 -31.14
N TYR A 358 -18.20 11.85 -30.71
CA TYR A 358 -17.65 11.68 -29.37
C TYR A 358 -16.29 10.94 -29.42
N ILE A 359 -15.25 11.53 -28.86
CA ILE A 359 -13.92 10.94 -28.81
C ILE A 359 -13.44 10.79 -27.35
N LEU A 360 -12.97 9.60 -27.03
CA LEU A 360 -12.34 9.23 -25.77
C LEU A 360 -10.85 8.98 -25.98
N VAL A 361 -10.01 9.64 -25.19
CA VAL A 361 -8.56 9.47 -25.20
C VAL A 361 -8.12 8.93 -23.87
N ASP A 362 -7.72 7.66 -23.83
CA ASP A 362 -7.23 7.02 -22.61
C ASP A 362 -5.73 7.26 -22.45
N GLU A 363 -5.27 7.30 -21.19
CA GLU A 363 -3.89 7.61 -20.79
C GLU A 363 -3.36 8.87 -21.49
N VAL A 364 -4.16 9.94 -21.43
CA VAL A 364 -3.93 11.19 -22.13
C VAL A 364 -2.63 11.92 -21.77
N HIS A 365 -1.93 11.48 -20.71
CA HIS A 365 -0.57 11.95 -20.42
C HIS A 365 0.42 11.69 -21.55
N HIS A 366 0.10 10.80 -22.49
CA HIS A 366 0.85 10.59 -23.73
C HIS A 366 0.46 11.55 -24.86
N ALA A 367 -0.56 12.41 -24.67
CA ALA A 367 -1.13 13.24 -25.75
C ALA A 367 -0.14 14.27 -26.36
N ALA A 368 0.97 14.56 -25.70
CA ALA A 368 2.03 15.39 -26.29
C ALA A 368 2.85 14.65 -27.38
N ALA A 369 2.76 13.32 -27.45
CA ALA A 369 3.39 12.58 -28.54
C ALA A 369 2.73 12.93 -29.87
N GLU A 370 3.55 13.03 -30.92
CA GLU A 370 3.09 13.49 -32.23
C GLU A 370 1.97 12.64 -32.85
N SER A 371 1.95 11.33 -32.51
CA SER A 371 0.87 10.42 -32.93
C SER A 371 -0.49 10.81 -32.34
N TYR A 372 -0.54 11.18 -31.05
CA TYR A 372 -1.77 11.65 -30.41
C TYR A 372 -2.20 13.01 -30.97
N LYS A 373 -1.26 13.95 -31.12
CA LYS A 373 -1.54 15.27 -31.67
C LYS A 373 -2.16 15.17 -33.04
N ARG A 374 -1.59 14.35 -33.96
CA ARG A 374 -2.16 14.16 -35.28
C ARG A 374 -3.62 13.70 -35.25
N VAL A 375 -3.99 12.81 -34.34
CA VAL A 375 -5.38 12.34 -34.23
C VAL A 375 -6.29 13.42 -33.62
N ILE A 376 -5.82 14.11 -32.56
CA ILE A 376 -6.58 15.17 -31.88
C ILE A 376 -6.82 16.37 -32.80
N ASP A 377 -5.84 16.72 -33.64
CA ASP A 377 -5.90 17.86 -34.55
C ASP A 377 -6.75 17.56 -35.81
N HIS A 378 -6.84 16.28 -36.22
CA HIS A 378 -7.62 15.86 -37.38
C HIS A 378 -9.13 15.91 -37.10
N PHE A 379 -9.59 15.40 -35.94
CA PHE A 379 -10.99 15.25 -35.65
C PHE A 379 -11.60 16.46 -34.92
N GLN A 380 -12.84 16.76 -35.24
CA GLN A 380 -13.65 17.83 -34.67
C GLN A 380 -14.96 17.29 -34.05
N PRO A 381 -14.85 16.50 -32.96
CA PRO A 381 -16.01 15.92 -32.31
C PRO A 381 -16.87 16.98 -31.60
N ASN A 382 -18.14 16.67 -31.35
CA ASN A 382 -18.98 17.49 -30.48
C ASN A 382 -18.44 17.52 -29.04
N PHE A 383 -17.81 16.41 -28.61
CA PHE A 383 -17.17 16.35 -27.30
C PHE A 383 -15.96 15.40 -27.30
N MET A 384 -14.85 15.85 -26.69
CA MET A 384 -13.65 15.07 -26.49
C MET A 384 -13.36 14.91 -25.01
N LEU A 385 -13.24 13.67 -24.51
CA LEU A 385 -12.93 13.35 -23.14
C LEU A 385 -11.55 12.72 -23.02
N GLY A 386 -10.66 13.38 -22.28
CA GLY A 386 -9.37 12.83 -21.88
C GLY A 386 -9.45 12.13 -20.53
N MET A 387 -8.74 11.02 -20.38
CA MET A 387 -8.65 10.29 -19.11
C MET A 387 -7.22 9.97 -18.78
N THR A 388 -6.80 10.21 -17.52
CA THR A 388 -5.47 9.83 -17.02
C THR A 388 -5.49 9.58 -15.52
N ALA A 389 -4.53 8.78 -15.05
CA ALA A 389 -4.25 8.63 -13.62
C ALA A 389 -3.20 9.64 -13.13
N THR A 390 -2.33 10.09 -14.01
CA THR A 390 -1.14 10.90 -13.72
C THR A 390 -1.07 12.06 -14.73
N PRO A 391 -1.67 13.22 -14.42
CA PRO A 391 -1.66 14.36 -15.33
C PRO A 391 -0.30 15.06 -15.40
N GLU A 392 0.54 14.88 -14.38
CA GLU A 392 1.87 15.49 -14.31
C GLU A 392 2.84 14.84 -15.29
N ARG A 393 3.56 15.66 -16.04
CA ARG A 393 4.57 15.22 -17.00
C ARG A 393 5.96 15.73 -16.61
N THR A 394 6.96 14.91 -16.91
CA THR A 394 8.36 15.26 -16.67
C THR A 394 8.92 16.22 -17.71
N ASP A 395 8.27 16.37 -18.88
CA ASP A 395 8.68 17.25 -19.98
C ASP A 395 8.04 18.64 -19.94
N GLY A 396 7.26 18.96 -18.90
CA GLY A 396 6.65 20.28 -18.71
C GLY A 396 5.44 20.57 -19.61
N ALA A 397 5.01 19.65 -20.49
CA ALA A 397 3.85 19.86 -21.33
C ALA A 397 2.55 19.82 -20.50
N ASN A 398 1.74 20.87 -20.63
CA ASN A 398 0.49 21.03 -19.91
C ASN A 398 -0.64 20.35 -20.67
N ILE A 399 -1.02 19.13 -20.25
CA ILE A 399 -2.14 18.40 -20.87
C ILE A 399 -3.51 19.04 -20.60
N PHE A 400 -3.64 19.82 -19.53
CA PHE A 400 -4.90 20.50 -19.22
C PHE A 400 -5.26 21.51 -20.30
N GLU A 401 -4.29 22.21 -20.90
CA GLU A 401 -4.51 23.13 -22.00
C GLU A 401 -5.11 22.48 -23.24
N LEU A 402 -4.73 21.24 -23.56
CA LEU A 402 -5.30 20.47 -24.67
C LEU A 402 -6.80 20.20 -24.50
N PHE A 403 -7.28 20.23 -23.25
CA PHE A 403 -8.67 20.01 -22.88
C PHE A 403 -9.35 21.28 -22.35
N GLY A 404 -8.85 22.47 -22.72
CA GLY A 404 -9.43 23.76 -22.35
C GLY A 404 -9.37 24.08 -20.85
N ASN A 405 -8.49 23.42 -20.10
CA ASN A 405 -8.42 23.42 -18.63
C ASN A 405 -9.72 22.96 -17.93
N ASN A 406 -10.60 22.27 -18.64
CA ASN A 406 -11.87 21.78 -18.12
C ASN A 406 -11.68 20.43 -17.38
N VAL A 407 -11.39 20.48 -16.08
CA VAL A 407 -11.28 19.30 -15.23
C VAL A 407 -12.68 18.93 -14.74
N ALA A 408 -13.26 17.89 -15.32
CA ALA A 408 -14.59 17.42 -14.93
C ALA A 408 -14.56 16.71 -13.57
N TYR A 409 -13.52 15.97 -13.28
CA TYR A 409 -13.34 15.28 -12.00
C TYR A 409 -11.87 14.98 -11.73
N GLU A 410 -11.47 15.08 -10.47
CA GLU A 410 -10.13 14.74 -10.03
C GLU A 410 -10.18 13.92 -8.74
N ILE A 411 -9.71 12.67 -8.81
CA ILE A 411 -9.45 11.83 -7.64
C ILE A 411 -8.09 11.16 -7.74
N ARG A 412 -7.17 11.63 -6.95
CA ARG A 412 -5.81 11.11 -6.88
C ARG A 412 -5.74 9.85 -6.01
N LEU A 413 -4.62 9.15 -6.07
CA LEU A 413 -4.39 7.91 -5.33
C LEU A 413 -4.70 8.05 -3.83
N GLN A 414 -4.20 9.11 -3.20
CA GLN A 414 -4.43 9.38 -1.78
C GLN A 414 -5.93 9.45 -1.46
N LYS A 415 -6.67 10.29 -2.17
CA LYS A 415 -8.10 10.47 -1.96
C LYS A 415 -8.91 9.18 -2.22
N ALA A 416 -8.52 8.42 -3.25
CA ALA A 416 -9.15 7.14 -3.56
C ALA A 416 -8.93 6.07 -2.48
N LEU A 417 -7.78 6.11 -1.78
CA LEU A 417 -7.50 5.26 -0.62
C LEU A 417 -8.28 5.72 0.62
N GLU A 418 -8.32 7.02 0.88
CA GLU A 418 -9.09 7.61 1.99
C GLU A 418 -10.59 7.32 1.88
N GLU A 419 -11.13 7.31 0.66
CA GLU A 419 -12.54 6.99 0.37
C GLU A 419 -12.81 5.48 0.22
N ASP A 420 -11.85 4.64 0.61
CA ASP A 420 -11.98 3.17 0.54
C ASP A 420 -12.39 2.65 -0.87
N MET A 421 -11.94 3.33 -1.93
CA MET A 421 -12.19 2.89 -3.30
C MET A 421 -11.17 1.85 -3.77
N LEU A 422 -9.98 1.86 -3.20
CA LEU A 422 -8.88 0.98 -3.51
C LEU A 422 -8.54 0.07 -2.33
N CYS A 423 -7.85 -1.03 -2.61
CA CYS A 423 -7.28 -1.90 -1.58
C CYS A 423 -6.14 -1.15 -0.88
N PRO A 424 -6.07 -1.15 0.46
CA PRO A 424 -4.96 -0.54 1.18
C PRO A 424 -3.64 -1.23 0.84
N PHE A 425 -2.53 -0.52 1.05
CA PHE A 425 -1.20 -1.08 0.87
C PHE A 425 -0.28 -0.79 2.05
N HIS A 426 0.70 -1.65 2.24
CA HIS A 426 1.80 -1.44 3.18
C HIS A 426 3.11 -1.44 2.40
N TYR A 427 3.75 -0.28 2.34
CA TYR A 427 5.02 -0.09 1.64
C TYR A 427 6.19 -0.20 2.62
N TYR A 428 7.14 -1.04 2.26
CA TYR A 428 8.40 -1.24 2.98
C TYR A 428 9.57 -0.92 2.07
N GLY A 429 10.26 0.19 2.35
CA GLY A 429 11.53 0.53 1.73
C GLY A 429 12.65 -0.25 2.44
N VAL A 430 13.28 -1.17 1.75
CA VAL A 430 14.29 -2.09 2.27
C VAL A 430 15.62 -1.77 1.61
N HIS A 431 16.69 -1.80 2.39
CA HIS A 431 18.03 -1.61 1.83
C HIS A 431 18.37 -2.69 0.79
N GLU A 432 18.93 -2.28 -0.35
CA GLU A 432 19.38 -3.22 -1.39
C GLU A 432 20.71 -3.87 -0.99
N TYR A 433 20.87 -5.16 -1.27
CA TYR A 433 22.08 -5.93 -0.99
C TYR A 433 23.30 -5.43 -1.77
N ILE A 434 23.10 -5.02 -3.02
CA ILE A 434 24.12 -4.47 -3.89
C ILE A 434 24.06 -2.94 -3.86
N GLN A 435 25.15 -2.30 -3.41
CA GLN A 435 25.18 -0.85 -3.22
C GLN A 435 25.54 -0.06 -4.48
N ASP A 436 26.34 -0.63 -5.37
CA ASP A 436 26.92 0.07 -6.51
C ASP A 436 26.44 -0.51 -7.85
N ALA A 437 25.41 0.12 -8.41
CA ALA A 437 25.05 -0.15 -9.81
C ALA A 437 26.02 0.60 -10.75
N PRO A 438 26.45 -0.02 -11.87
CA PRO A 438 27.23 0.66 -12.88
C PRO A 438 26.50 1.90 -13.46
N ASP A 439 27.25 2.81 -14.08
CA ASP A 439 26.71 3.97 -14.79
C ASP A 439 25.55 3.54 -15.72
N GLU A 440 24.53 4.38 -15.85
CA GLU A 440 23.37 4.14 -16.71
C GLU A 440 23.74 3.85 -18.16
N LYS A 441 24.89 4.36 -18.62
CA LYS A 441 25.46 4.05 -19.94
C LYS A 441 25.80 2.56 -20.09
N ILE A 442 26.02 1.85 -18.99
CA ILE A 442 26.37 0.42 -18.94
C ILE A 442 25.16 -0.39 -18.48
N ALA A 443 24.54 0.04 -17.38
CA ALA A 443 23.41 -0.65 -16.75
C ALA A 443 22.04 -0.39 -17.42
N GLY A 444 21.94 0.60 -18.30
CA GLY A 444 20.70 0.98 -18.97
C GLY A 444 20.08 -0.16 -19.80
N LYS A 445 18.78 -0.36 -19.67
CA LYS A 445 18.03 -1.47 -20.31
C LYS A 445 18.03 -1.42 -21.84
N ASP A 446 18.17 -0.22 -22.42
CA ASP A 446 18.15 0.02 -23.88
C ASP A 446 19.55 0.05 -24.50
N VAL A 447 20.59 -0.18 -23.71
CA VAL A 447 21.96 -0.16 -24.16
C VAL A 447 22.28 -1.48 -24.91
N LYS A 448 22.66 -1.37 -26.18
CA LYS A 448 23.01 -2.53 -26.99
C LYS A 448 24.42 -3.01 -26.64
N VAL A 449 24.54 -4.26 -26.26
CA VAL A 449 25.82 -4.90 -25.90
C VAL A 449 26.85 -4.83 -27.05
N GLU A 450 26.37 -4.85 -28.30
CA GLU A 450 27.22 -4.75 -29.49
C GLU A 450 27.94 -3.40 -29.63
N SER A 451 27.39 -2.34 -29.04
CA SER A 451 27.98 -0.98 -29.03
C SER A 451 28.92 -0.71 -27.86
N MET A 452 29.06 -1.65 -26.94
CA MET A 452 29.89 -1.51 -25.74
C MET A 452 31.36 -1.84 -26.01
N THR A 453 32.26 -1.16 -25.30
CA THR A 453 33.68 -1.55 -25.21
C THR A 453 33.82 -2.84 -24.42
N ASP A 454 34.97 -3.51 -24.52
CA ASP A 454 35.24 -4.74 -23.77
C ASP A 454 35.24 -4.49 -22.24
N GLN A 455 35.67 -3.31 -21.82
CA GLN A 455 35.63 -2.92 -20.39
C GLN A 455 34.19 -2.77 -19.89
N GLU A 456 33.33 -2.08 -20.64
CA GLU A 456 31.92 -1.91 -20.32
C GLU A 456 31.17 -3.25 -20.34
N ARG A 457 31.47 -4.14 -21.24
CA ARG A 457 30.92 -5.51 -21.28
C ARG A 457 31.32 -6.34 -20.06
N ASN A 458 32.58 -6.24 -19.63
CA ASN A 458 33.06 -6.95 -18.45
C ASN A 458 32.41 -6.39 -17.17
N GLU A 459 32.23 -5.07 -17.07
CA GLU A 459 31.56 -4.42 -15.97
C GLU A 459 30.09 -4.83 -15.92
N LEU A 460 29.37 -4.82 -17.06
CA LEU A 460 28.02 -5.30 -17.17
C LEU A 460 27.88 -6.78 -16.77
N SER A 461 28.80 -7.64 -17.24
CA SER A 461 28.79 -9.08 -16.92
C SER A 461 28.97 -9.31 -15.43
N ARG A 462 29.90 -8.61 -14.80
CA ARG A 462 30.13 -8.70 -13.35
C ARG A 462 28.88 -8.28 -12.57
N TRP A 463 28.31 -7.14 -12.93
CA TRP A 463 27.08 -6.65 -12.28
C TRP A 463 25.91 -7.62 -12.45
N LEU A 464 25.72 -8.22 -13.66
CA LEU A 464 24.69 -9.25 -13.87
C LEU A 464 24.93 -10.53 -13.06
N GLU A 465 26.19 -10.88 -12.78
CA GLU A 465 26.54 -11.99 -11.89
C GLU A 465 26.16 -11.63 -10.44
N GLU A 466 26.45 -10.41 -9.99
CA GLU A 466 26.09 -9.91 -8.65
C GLU A 466 24.57 -9.85 -8.46
N LEU A 467 23.81 -9.41 -9.48
CA LEU A 467 22.34 -9.40 -9.43
C LEU A 467 21.71 -10.77 -9.23
N ALA A 468 22.39 -11.84 -9.64
CA ALA A 468 21.97 -13.23 -9.48
C ALA A 468 22.79 -13.99 -8.44
N ASP A 469 23.50 -13.29 -7.54
CA ASP A 469 24.25 -13.90 -6.44
C ASP A 469 23.28 -14.67 -5.50
N PRO A 470 23.60 -15.93 -5.13
CA PRO A 470 22.77 -16.72 -4.24
C PRO A 470 22.49 -16.07 -2.88
N ASN A 471 23.42 -15.25 -2.37
CA ASN A 471 23.22 -14.54 -1.10
C ASN A 471 22.21 -13.40 -1.28
N ARG A 472 22.28 -12.67 -2.40
CA ARG A 472 21.26 -11.67 -2.75
C ARG A 472 19.89 -12.33 -2.90
N VAL A 473 19.79 -13.45 -3.59
CA VAL A 473 18.52 -14.19 -3.74
C VAL A 473 17.96 -14.59 -2.38
N ARG A 474 18.82 -15.11 -1.48
CA ARG A 474 18.40 -15.46 -0.11
C ARG A 474 17.93 -14.23 0.65
N TYR A 475 18.68 -13.13 0.58
CA TYR A 475 18.29 -11.86 1.20
C TYR A 475 16.94 -11.34 0.70
N ILE A 476 16.68 -11.37 -0.61
CA ILE A 476 15.38 -10.99 -1.18
C ILE A 476 14.26 -11.89 -0.63
N ILE A 477 14.49 -13.20 -0.59
CA ILE A 477 13.50 -14.16 -0.07
C ILE A 477 13.25 -13.93 1.42
N ASP A 478 14.28 -13.69 2.21
CA ASP A 478 14.15 -13.41 3.65
C ASP A 478 13.31 -12.14 3.88
N LYS A 479 13.57 -11.06 3.13
CA LYS A 479 12.76 -9.84 3.20
C LYS A 479 11.32 -10.06 2.74
N ILE A 480 11.12 -10.81 1.67
CA ILE A 480 9.78 -11.22 1.23
C ILE A 480 9.06 -11.97 2.36
N GLN A 481 9.71 -12.93 3.00
CA GLN A 481 9.13 -13.71 4.09
C GLN A 481 8.79 -12.83 5.30
N ILE A 482 9.67 -11.92 5.69
CA ILE A 482 9.46 -10.99 6.80
C ILE A 482 8.23 -10.11 6.56
N TYR A 483 8.10 -9.51 5.38
CA TYR A 483 7.05 -8.52 5.13
C TYR A 483 5.74 -9.09 4.59
N SER A 484 5.70 -10.32 4.06
CA SER A 484 4.47 -10.98 3.60
C SER A 484 3.44 -11.13 4.72
N GLU A 485 2.16 -11.10 4.37
CA GLU A 485 1.07 -11.43 5.30
C GLU A 485 1.10 -12.90 5.70
N ALA A 486 1.06 -13.18 6.99
CA ALA A 486 1.04 -14.55 7.49
C ALA A 486 -0.29 -15.26 7.12
N GLY A 487 -0.18 -16.46 6.56
CA GLY A 487 -1.34 -17.30 6.22
C GLY A 487 -2.15 -16.86 5.00
N THR A 488 -1.64 -15.89 4.23
CA THR A 488 -2.23 -15.49 2.95
C THR A 488 -1.33 -16.01 1.81
N PRO A 489 -1.83 -16.88 0.92
CA PRO A 489 -1.05 -17.31 -0.24
C PRO A 489 -0.60 -16.13 -1.07
N VAL A 490 0.66 -16.12 -1.45
CA VAL A 490 1.21 -15.01 -2.23
C VAL A 490 0.82 -15.13 -3.71
N GLN A 491 0.43 -14.02 -4.29
CA GLN A 491 0.23 -13.80 -5.72
C GLN A 491 0.94 -12.49 -6.06
N GLY A 492 2.20 -12.59 -6.48
CA GLY A 492 3.10 -11.45 -6.52
C GLY A 492 3.63 -11.10 -7.90
N LEU A 493 4.02 -9.82 -8.05
CA LEU A 493 4.78 -9.34 -9.19
C LEU A 493 6.17 -8.90 -8.70
N VAL A 494 7.22 -9.31 -9.42
CA VAL A 494 8.60 -8.89 -9.17
C VAL A 494 9.09 -8.09 -10.36
N PHE A 495 9.36 -6.80 -10.14
CA PHE A 495 9.86 -5.90 -11.17
C PHE A 495 11.38 -5.85 -11.17
N CYS A 496 11.98 -6.36 -12.22
CA CYS A 496 13.43 -6.44 -12.42
C CYS A 496 13.94 -5.33 -13.33
N SER A 497 15.24 -5.06 -13.25
CA SER A 497 15.91 -4.06 -14.09
C SER A 497 16.13 -4.55 -15.52
N ARG A 498 16.42 -5.86 -15.71
CA ARG A 498 16.76 -6.48 -16.97
C ARG A 498 16.07 -7.84 -17.18
N ARG A 499 15.98 -8.26 -18.45
CA ARG A 499 15.35 -9.54 -18.84
C ARG A 499 16.15 -10.74 -18.33
N GLU A 500 17.46 -10.65 -18.40
CA GLU A 500 18.40 -11.68 -17.94
C GLU A 500 18.26 -11.87 -16.42
N GLU A 501 18.18 -10.78 -15.67
CA GLU A 501 17.92 -10.79 -14.22
C GLU A 501 16.59 -11.48 -13.91
N ALA A 502 15.50 -11.09 -14.60
CA ALA A 502 14.19 -11.67 -14.36
C ALA A 502 14.18 -13.20 -14.60
N LYS A 503 14.82 -13.68 -15.67
CA LYS A 503 14.94 -15.11 -15.98
C LYS A 503 15.74 -15.85 -14.90
N ARG A 504 16.96 -15.37 -14.58
CA ARG A 504 17.85 -16.00 -13.60
C ARG A 504 17.25 -16.01 -12.20
N LEU A 505 16.65 -14.90 -11.74
CA LEU A 505 16.00 -14.84 -10.43
C LEU A 505 14.81 -15.80 -10.35
N SER A 506 13.97 -15.86 -11.39
CA SER A 506 12.86 -16.82 -11.45
C SER A 506 13.36 -18.27 -11.30
N ASP A 507 14.43 -18.65 -12.01
CA ASP A 507 15.01 -20.00 -11.95
C ASP A 507 15.60 -20.29 -10.55
N LEU A 508 16.27 -19.30 -9.93
CA LEU A 508 16.84 -19.44 -8.59
C LEU A 508 15.74 -19.52 -7.51
N PHE A 509 14.67 -18.74 -7.64
CA PHE A 509 13.53 -18.82 -6.72
C PHE A 509 12.85 -20.20 -6.78
N ASN A 510 12.68 -20.79 -7.95
CA ASN A 510 12.11 -22.13 -8.10
C ASN A 510 12.93 -23.22 -7.40
N GLN A 511 14.20 -22.96 -7.05
CA GLN A 511 15.07 -23.85 -6.28
C GLN A 511 14.97 -23.62 -4.76
N GLN A 512 14.31 -22.55 -4.31
CA GLN A 512 14.17 -22.20 -2.90
C GLN A 512 12.82 -22.63 -2.33
N MET A 513 12.80 -22.92 -1.04
CA MET A 513 11.55 -23.28 -0.35
C MET A 513 10.72 -22.06 -0.01
N ASN A 514 9.46 -22.07 -0.41
CA ASN A 514 8.43 -21.18 0.12
C ASN A 514 7.97 -21.76 1.46
N GLN A 515 8.49 -21.20 2.56
CA GLN A 515 8.21 -21.71 3.91
C GLN A 515 6.72 -21.65 4.27
N GLN A 516 6.00 -20.64 3.77
CA GLN A 516 4.58 -20.46 4.04
C GLN A 516 3.72 -21.52 3.32
N ALA A 517 4.15 -21.95 2.14
CA ALA A 517 3.45 -22.94 1.33
C ALA A 517 4.02 -24.36 1.49
N GLU A 518 5.09 -24.54 2.26
CA GLU A 518 5.81 -25.80 2.52
C GLU A 518 6.21 -26.55 1.23
N ARG A 519 6.55 -25.81 0.18
CA ARG A 519 6.98 -26.31 -1.13
C ARG A 519 7.93 -25.34 -1.81
N PRO A 520 8.64 -25.76 -2.89
CA PRO A 520 9.41 -24.80 -3.69
C PRO A 520 8.53 -23.67 -4.25
N TYR A 521 9.10 -22.49 -4.42
CA TYR A 521 8.44 -21.41 -5.13
C TYR A 521 8.07 -21.83 -6.56
N ARG A 522 6.96 -21.33 -7.06
CA ARG A 522 6.50 -21.51 -8.43
C ARG A 522 6.47 -20.15 -9.10
N THR A 523 7.47 -19.90 -9.93
CA THR A 523 7.65 -18.59 -10.55
C THR A 523 7.86 -18.70 -12.06
N LYS A 524 7.59 -17.64 -12.79
CA LYS A 524 7.80 -17.54 -14.22
C LYS A 524 8.31 -16.15 -14.60
N ALA A 525 9.34 -16.08 -15.43
CA ALA A 525 9.79 -14.82 -16.02
C ALA A 525 8.99 -14.53 -17.30
N ILE A 526 8.38 -13.33 -17.34
CA ILE A 526 7.62 -12.83 -18.51
C ILE A 526 8.23 -11.51 -18.93
N THR A 527 8.78 -11.49 -20.16
CA THR A 527 9.48 -10.35 -20.73
C THR A 527 8.90 -9.94 -22.08
N GLY A 528 9.45 -8.89 -22.72
CA GLY A 528 9.02 -8.43 -24.04
C GLY A 528 9.16 -9.48 -25.15
N GLU A 529 9.97 -10.52 -24.94
CA GLU A 529 10.19 -11.62 -25.89
C GLU A 529 9.04 -12.63 -25.90
N ASN A 530 8.25 -12.71 -24.84
CA ASN A 530 7.14 -13.65 -24.74
C ASN A 530 5.96 -13.21 -25.63
N SER A 531 5.32 -14.19 -26.26
CA SER A 531 4.09 -13.97 -27.01
C SER A 531 2.95 -13.49 -26.10
N GLN A 532 1.93 -12.88 -26.72
CA GLN A 532 0.74 -12.45 -25.98
C GLN A 532 0.06 -13.61 -25.27
N MET A 533 -0.07 -14.76 -25.92
CA MET A 533 -0.69 -15.96 -25.36
C MET A 533 0.07 -16.48 -24.13
N GLU A 534 1.41 -16.43 -24.13
CA GLU A 534 2.21 -16.82 -22.95
C GLU A 534 2.01 -15.86 -21.78
N ARG A 535 1.89 -14.55 -22.07
CA ARG A 535 1.60 -13.52 -21.05
C ARG A 535 0.24 -13.75 -20.42
N ASP A 536 -0.80 -13.93 -21.23
CA ASP A 536 -2.17 -14.15 -20.75
C ASP A 536 -2.26 -15.47 -19.95
N THR A 537 -1.55 -16.51 -20.39
CA THR A 537 -1.45 -17.78 -19.66
C THR A 537 -0.78 -17.60 -18.30
N ALA A 538 0.34 -16.88 -18.23
CA ALA A 538 1.04 -16.66 -16.96
C ALA A 538 0.20 -15.83 -15.98
N VAL A 539 -0.53 -14.82 -16.48
CA VAL A 539 -1.48 -14.04 -15.67
C VAL A 539 -2.58 -14.92 -15.11
N ALA A 540 -3.20 -15.78 -15.95
CA ALA A 540 -4.23 -16.71 -15.49
C ALA A 540 -3.68 -17.70 -14.44
N GLN A 541 -2.46 -18.21 -14.63
CA GLN A 541 -1.80 -19.10 -13.66
C GLN A 541 -1.54 -18.38 -12.32
N LEU A 542 -1.13 -17.10 -12.33
CA LEU A 542 -0.98 -16.32 -11.11
C LEU A 542 -2.32 -16.08 -10.42
N GLU A 543 -3.36 -15.68 -11.16
CA GLU A 543 -4.72 -15.44 -10.64
C GLU A 543 -5.33 -16.71 -10.03
N ASN A 544 -5.04 -17.89 -10.57
CA ASN A 544 -5.51 -19.17 -10.06
C ASN A 544 -4.65 -19.72 -8.91
N GLY A 545 -3.57 -19.04 -8.50
CA GLY A 545 -2.64 -19.49 -7.48
C GLY A 545 -1.75 -20.67 -7.91
N GLU A 546 -1.61 -20.90 -9.21
CA GLU A 546 -0.68 -21.89 -9.77
C GLU A 546 0.76 -21.39 -9.76
N LEU A 547 0.96 -20.05 -9.85
CA LEU A 547 2.21 -19.35 -9.66
C LEU A 547 2.16 -18.53 -8.37
N ASP A 548 3.31 -18.39 -7.72
CA ASP A 548 3.51 -17.50 -6.58
C ASP A 548 3.94 -16.11 -7.07
N TYR A 549 4.84 -16.05 -8.08
CA TYR A 549 5.33 -14.80 -8.65
C TYR A 549 5.47 -14.84 -10.16
N ILE A 550 5.26 -13.67 -10.78
CA ILE A 550 5.74 -13.38 -12.13
C ILE A 550 6.87 -12.37 -12.02
N PHE A 551 8.06 -12.73 -12.56
CA PHE A 551 9.20 -11.82 -12.72
C PHE A 551 9.09 -11.11 -14.05
N THR A 552 9.22 -9.78 -14.06
CA THR A 552 8.96 -8.99 -15.26
C THR A 552 9.85 -7.75 -15.38
N VAL A 553 9.95 -7.25 -16.62
CA VAL A 553 10.61 -5.97 -16.94
C VAL A 553 9.64 -5.15 -17.78
N ASP A 554 9.14 -4.03 -17.27
CA ASP A 554 8.27 -3.03 -17.91
C ASP A 554 6.92 -3.50 -18.49
N LEU A 555 6.67 -4.80 -18.63
CA LEU A 555 5.46 -5.30 -19.33
C LEU A 555 4.15 -5.03 -18.63
N PHE A 556 4.15 -5.06 -17.31
CA PHE A 556 2.95 -4.91 -16.51
C PHE A 556 2.78 -3.49 -15.96
N ASN A 557 3.50 -2.51 -16.54
CA ASN A 557 3.32 -1.11 -16.17
C ASN A 557 1.94 -0.58 -16.61
N GLU A 558 1.46 -1.04 -17.79
CA GLU A 558 0.18 -0.61 -18.36
C GLU A 558 -0.61 -1.80 -18.95
N GLY A 559 -1.95 -1.67 -19.00
CA GLY A 559 -2.83 -2.57 -19.76
C GLY A 559 -3.20 -3.91 -19.13
N VAL A 560 -2.47 -4.42 -18.14
CA VAL A 560 -2.77 -5.71 -17.49
C VAL A 560 -3.51 -5.49 -16.19
N ASP A 561 -4.55 -6.29 -15.96
CA ASP A 561 -5.38 -6.27 -14.77
C ASP A 561 -5.24 -7.59 -14.01
N ILE A 562 -4.72 -7.53 -12.80
CA ILE A 562 -4.51 -8.70 -11.95
C ILE A 562 -5.04 -8.37 -10.54
N PRO A 563 -6.35 -8.44 -10.31
CA PRO A 563 -6.97 -8.00 -9.05
C PRO A 563 -6.46 -8.72 -7.80
N HIS A 564 -6.10 -10.00 -7.91
CA HIS A 564 -5.66 -10.82 -6.78
C HIS A 564 -4.19 -10.61 -6.39
N VAL A 565 -3.42 -9.82 -7.14
CA VAL A 565 -2.04 -9.48 -6.71
C VAL A 565 -2.08 -8.84 -5.33
N ASN A 566 -1.41 -9.49 -4.37
CA ASN A 566 -1.32 -9.06 -2.97
C ASN A 566 0.12 -8.71 -2.56
N GLN A 567 1.11 -8.91 -3.45
CA GLN A 567 2.48 -8.49 -3.20
C GLN A 567 3.16 -7.94 -4.46
N ILE A 568 3.90 -6.85 -4.27
CA ILE A 568 4.71 -6.22 -5.31
C ILE A 568 6.14 -6.09 -4.77
N VAL A 569 7.10 -6.65 -5.51
CA VAL A 569 8.54 -6.57 -5.17
C VAL A 569 9.24 -5.76 -6.24
N MET A 570 9.92 -4.69 -5.84
CA MET A 570 10.64 -3.81 -6.74
C MET A 570 12.15 -4.00 -6.54
N LEU A 571 12.80 -4.62 -7.53
CA LEU A 571 14.26 -4.85 -7.57
C LEU A 571 14.95 -3.87 -8.52
N ARG A 572 14.24 -2.87 -8.98
CA ARG A 572 14.75 -1.86 -9.91
C ARG A 572 14.55 -0.45 -9.42
N GLN A 573 15.46 0.43 -9.84
CA GLN A 573 15.26 1.86 -9.65
C GLN A 573 14.02 2.34 -10.40
N THR A 574 13.08 2.94 -9.68
CA THR A 574 11.97 3.64 -10.30
C THR A 574 12.34 5.10 -10.48
N LYS A 575 12.62 5.51 -11.72
CA LYS A 575 13.03 6.89 -12.06
C LYS A 575 11.85 7.85 -12.23
N SER A 576 10.63 7.34 -12.22
CA SER A 576 9.42 8.11 -12.46
C SER A 576 8.34 7.76 -11.44
N SER A 577 7.82 8.78 -10.77
CA SER A 577 6.64 8.68 -9.92
C SER A 577 5.43 8.10 -10.67
N ILE A 578 5.33 8.36 -11.96
CA ILE A 578 4.28 7.83 -12.83
C ILE A 578 4.37 6.31 -12.94
N ILE A 579 5.56 5.78 -13.25
CA ILE A 579 5.78 4.33 -13.38
C ILE A 579 5.52 3.63 -12.05
N PHE A 580 6.00 4.20 -10.93
CA PHE A 580 5.75 3.68 -9.60
C PHE A 580 4.23 3.59 -9.32
N THR A 581 3.50 4.69 -9.53
CA THR A 581 2.04 4.73 -9.31
C THR A 581 1.30 3.74 -10.22
N GLN A 582 1.75 3.55 -11.45
CA GLN A 582 1.16 2.57 -12.38
C GLN A 582 1.41 1.13 -11.93
N GLN A 583 2.63 0.80 -11.47
CA GLN A 583 2.97 -0.52 -10.95
C GLN A 583 2.20 -0.84 -9.67
N LEU A 584 2.19 0.10 -8.73
CA LEU A 584 1.42 0.00 -7.49
C LEU A 584 -0.07 -0.19 -7.79
N GLY A 585 -0.62 0.61 -8.71
CA GLY A 585 -2.03 0.58 -9.08
C GLY A 585 -2.53 -0.77 -9.62
N ARG A 586 -1.62 -1.66 -10.07
CA ARG A 586 -2.00 -3.04 -10.49
C ARG A 586 -2.51 -3.88 -9.33
N GLY A 587 -1.89 -3.71 -8.17
CA GLY A 587 -2.27 -4.41 -6.95
C GLY A 587 -3.38 -3.72 -6.15
N LEU A 588 -3.72 -2.46 -6.42
CA LEU A 588 -4.65 -1.72 -5.55
C LEU A 588 -6.13 -1.99 -5.81
N ARG A 589 -6.48 -2.89 -6.72
CA ARG A 589 -7.88 -3.28 -6.90
C ARG A 589 -8.34 -4.16 -5.76
N LYS A 590 -9.55 -3.92 -5.28
CA LYS A 590 -10.20 -4.78 -4.31
C LYS A 590 -10.55 -6.12 -4.94
N ALA A 591 -10.21 -7.21 -4.28
CA ALA A 591 -10.57 -8.57 -4.67
C ALA A 591 -11.04 -9.36 -3.45
N SER A 592 -11.83 -10.41 -3.70
CA SER A 592 -12.28 -11.30 -2.61
C SER A 592 -11.09 -12.01 -1.97
N GLY A 593 -11.02 -12.00 -0.65
CA GLY A 593 -9.93 -12.67 0.10
C GLY A 593 -8.63 -11.87 0.20
N LYS A 594 -8.57 -10.67 -0.36
CA LYS A 594 -7.42 -9.77 -0.32
C LYS A 594 -7.67 -8.61 0.62
N ASP A 595 -6.89 -8.55 1.69
CA ASP A 595 -7.04 -7.53 2.73
C ASP A 595 -6.18 -6.29 2.45
N CYS A 596 -4.96 -6.48 1.94
CA CYS A 596 -4.05 -5.39 1.54
C CYS A 596 -3.12 -5.82 0.40
N VAL A 597 -2.25 -4.89 -0.01
CA VAL A 597 -1.11 -5.13 -0.89
C VAL A 597 0.17 -4.83 -0.14
N VAL A 598 1.07 -5.77 -0.07
CA VAL A 598 2.42 -5.55 0.47
C VAL A 598 3.34 -5.14 -0.66
N VAL A 599 3.99 -3.99 -0.51
CA VAL A 599 4.98 -3.48 -1.46
C VAL A 599 6.35 -3.50 -0.79
N ILE A 600 7.29 -4.24 -1.37
CA ILE A 600 8.67 -4.33 -0.89
C ILE A 600 9.56 -3.70 -1.96
N ASP A 601 10.19 -2.59 -1.63
CA ASP A 601 11.02 -1.84 -2.55
C ASP A 601 12.47 -1.86 -2.08
N PHE A 602 13.35 -2.50 -2.87
CA PHE A 602 14.76 -2.62 -2.56
C PHE A 602 15.49 -1.36 -3.00
N ILE A 603 15.77 -0.50 -2.02
CA ILE A 603 16.31 0.84 -2.21
C ILE A 603 17.84 0.80 -2.10
N GLY A 604 18.52 1.04 -3.23
CA GLY A 604 19.98 1.26 -3.25
C GLY A 604 20.38 2.71 -2.92
N ASN A 605 21.65 3.03 -3.05
CA ASN A 605 22.22 4.39 -2.90
C ASN A 605 21.79 5.34 -4.04
N TYR A 606 20.50 5.70 -4.10
CA TYR A 606 19.96 6.46 -5.23
C TYR A 606 19.64 7.91 -4.85
N ALA A 607 20.14 8.82 -5.65
CA ALA A 607 19.91 10.26 -5.51
C ALA A 607 18.42 10.68 -5.64
N ASN A 608 17.53 9.77 -6.05
CA ASN A 608 16.14 10.08 -6.43
C ASN A 608 15.07 9.41 -5.53
N ASN A 609 15.41 8.92 -4.35
CA ASN A 609 14.46 8.25 -3.44
C ASN A 609 13.28 9.13 -2.98
N TYR A 610 13.37 10.45 -3.16
CA TYR A 610 12.28 11.39 -2.91
C TYR A 610 11.11 11.28 -3.89
N LEU A 611 11.27 10.57 -5.01
CA LEU A 611 10.20 10.42 -6.02
C LEU A 611 9.05 9.53 -5.52
N ILE A 612 9.30 8.58 -4.64
CA ILE A 612 8.28 7.68 -4.09
C ILE A 612 7.25 8.46 -3.25
N PRO A 613 7.67 9.28 -2.29
CA PRO A 613 6.75 10.17 -1.58
C PRO A 613 5.95 11.08 -2.50
N ILE A 614 6.60 11.67 -3.52
CA ILE A 614 5.92 12.51 -4.51
C ILE A 614 4.85 11.71 -5.27
N ALA A 615 5.16 10.46 -5.61
CA ALA A 615 4.21 9.58 -6.30
C ALA A 615 2.97 9.25 -5.45
N LEU A 616 3.16 9.07 -4.15
CA LEU A 616 2.11 8.67 -3.22
C LEU A 616 1.27 9.85 -2.72
N TYR A 617 1.89 10.99 -2.45
CA TYR A 617 1.23 12.18 -1.90
C TYR A 617 0.92 13.27 -2.93
N GLY A 618 1.33 13.07 -4.19
CA GLY A 618 1.20 14.05 -5.27
C GLY A 618 2.37 15.03 -5.33
N ASN A 619 2.58 15.60 -6.53
CA ASN A 619 3.61 16.61 -6.75
C ASN A 619 3.12 17.97 -6.23
N THR A 620 3.52 18.33 -5.04
CA THR A 620 3.21 19.64 -4.46
C THR A 620 4.11 20.76 -5.01
N GLY A 621 5.11 20.44 -5.87
CA GLY A 621 6.13 21.38 -6.34
C GLY A 621 7.09 21.84 -5.25
N ASP A 622 6.82 21.53 -3.98
CA ASP A 622 7.56 21.94 -2.80
C ASP A 622 8.16 20.73 -2.08
N ARG A 623 9.49 20.68 -2.01
CA ARG A 623 10.24 19.62 -1.34
C ARG A 623 9.96 19.55 0.16
N ASP A 624 9.66 20.67 0.80
CA ASP A 624 9.38 20.74 2.23
C ASP A 624 7.97 20.22 2.54
N VAL A 625 7.02 20.40 1.65
CA VAL A 625 5.67 19.80 1.75
C VAL A 625 5.74 18.29 1.51
N ALA A 626 6.51 17.82 0.52
CA ALA A 626 6.74 16.39 0.29
C ALA A 626 7.42 15.74 1.51
N ARG A 627 8.35 16.46 2.16
CA ARG A 627 9.04 16.04 3.38
C ARG A 627 8.11 15.97 4.60
N LYS A 628 7.21 16.96 4.76
CA LYS A 628 6.18 16.94 5.81
C LYS A 628 5.16 15.84 5.59
N ASN A 629 4.83 15.52 4.35
CA ASN A 629 3.91 14.43 4.01
C ASN A 629 4.53 13.06 4.31
N LEU A 630 5.85 12.88 4.14
CA LEU A 630 6.57 11.69 4.58
C LEU A 630 6.49 11.46 6.09
N GLN A 631 6.43 12.53 6.87
CA GLN A 631 6.29 12.43 8.33
C GLN A 631 4.91 11.93 8.76
N ARG A 632 3.91 11.94 7.87
CA ARG A 632 2.57 11.37 8.15
C ARG A 632 2.52 9.86 8.02
N GLU A 633 3.47 9.23 7.32
CA GLU A 633 3.69 7.78 7.17
C GLU A 633 2.44 6.91 6.89
N THR A 634 1.24 7.51 6.82
CA THR A 634 -0.03 6.82 6.57
C THR A 634 -0.92 7.58 5.61
N ILE A 635 -1.61 6.85 4.75
CA ILE A 635 -2.62 7.35 3.81
C ILE A 635 -3.88 6.51 4.01
N GLY A 636 -4.85 7.03 4.74
CA GLY A 636 -6.00 6.23 5.17
C GLY A 636 -5.54 5.08 6.07
N VAL A 637 -5.78 3.85 5.63
CA VAL A 637 -5.33 2.61 6.30
C VAL A 637 -4.05 2.03 5.68
N SER A 638 -3.42 2.73 4.74
CA SER A 638 -2.15 2.34 4.11
C SER A 638 -0.97 2.91 4.87
N SER A 639 0.17 2.22 4.88
CA SER A 639 1.39 2.67 5.57
C SER A 639 2.61 2.70 4.66
N ILE A 640 3.56 3.56 5.02
CA ILE A 640 4.87 3.69 4.37
C ILE A 640 5.92 3.60 5.46
N SER A 641 6.80 2.62 5.37
CA SER A 641 7.88 2.39 6.33
C SER A 641 9.19 2.11 5.60
N PHE A 642 10.30 2.43 6.25
CA PHE A 642 11.65 2.18 5.74
C PHE A 642 12.46 1.45 6.80
N ASP A 643 13.28 0.48 6.42
CA ASP A 643 14.23 -0.11 7.35
C ASP A 643 15.29 0.93 7.77
N LYS A 644 16.02 0.64 8.86
CA LYS A 644 16.97 1.57 9.46
C LYS A 644 18.05 2.00 8.45
N ILE A 645 18.59 1.06 7.70
CA ILE A 645 19.67 1.31 6.73
C ILE A 645 19.15 2.10 5.53
N ALA A 646 17.98 1.75 4.99
CA ALA A 646 17.35 2.48 3.90
C ALA A 646 17.00 3.92 4.32
N ARG A 647 16.59 4.13 5.57
CA ARG A 647 16.30 5.45 6.13
C ARG A 647 17.55 6.32 6.25
N GLU A 648 18.68 5.75 6.66
CA GLU A 648 19.96 6.42 6.77
C GLU A 648 20.60 6.70 5.41
N SER A 649 20.52 5.71 4.48
CA SER A 649 21.14 5.76 3.15
C SER A 649 20.36 6.63 2.16
N ALA A 650 19.05 6.77 2.33
CA ALA A 650 18.17 7.50 1.42
C ALA A 650 18.39 9.01 1.41
N CYS A 651 19.57 9.55 1.78
CA CYS A 651 19.80 11.01 1.88
C CYS A 651 18.56 11.77 2.38
N LEU A 652 17.86 11.19 3.36
CA LEU A 652 16.95 11.88 4.22
C LEU A 652 17.81 12.52 5.33
N PRO A 653 18.68 13.52 5.02
CA PRO A 653 19.55 14.09 6.01
C PRO A 653 18.62 14.73 7.03
N ARG A 654 18.49 14.04 8.17
CA ARG A 654 17.80 14.51 9.37
C ARG A 654 16.27 14.61 9.21
N LEU A 655 15.59 13.45 9.17
CA LEU A 655 14.21 13.32 9.64
C LEU A 655 14.11 13.35 11.19
N THR A 656 15.22 13.47 11.89
CA THR A 656 15.19 13.86 13.29
C THR A 656 14.76 15.31 13.36
N PRO A 657 13.67 15.66 14.06
CA PRO A 657 13.37 17.05 14.35
C PRO A 657 14.62 17.64 15.05
N PRO A 658 15.01 18.90 14.76
CA PRO A 658 15.97 19.55 15.61
C PRO A 658 15.36 19.54 17.02
N ILE A 659 15.98 18.79 17.93
CA ILE A 659 15.81 19.08 19.35
C ILE A 659 16.08 20.57 19.46
N CYS A 660 15.05 21.35 19.71
CA CYS A 660 15.18 22.75 20.05
C CYS A 660 16.09 22.81 21.26
N ARG A 661 17.40 23.00 21.02
CA ARG A 661 18.29 23.58 21.99
C ARG A 661 18.07 25.08 21.92
N THR A 662 17.23 25.57 22.73
CA THR A 662 17.34 26.84 23.50
C THR A 662 16.24 26.85 24.53
#